data_5d845b9a97dfd4146b7c59dfbd4a227f
#
_entry.id   5d845b9a97dfd4146b7c59dfbd4a227f
#
_cell.length_a   1.000
_cell.length_b   1.000
_cell.length_c   1.000
_cell.angle_alpha   90.00
_cell.angle_beta   90.00
_cell.angle_gamma   90.00
#
_symmetry.space_group_name_H-M   'P 1'
#
loop_
_entity.id
_entity.type
_entity.pdbx_description
1 polymer ?
#
loop_
_entity_poly.entity_id
_entity_poly.type
_entity_poly.pdbx_seq_one_letter_code
_entity_poly.pdbx_strand_id
1 'polypeptide(L)'
;MTDTTLPPGGDAADRIEPVDIQQEMQRSYIDYAMSVIVGRALPEVRDGLKPVHRRVLYAMYDSGFRPDRSHAKSARSVAETMGNYHPHGDASIYDTLVRMAQPWSMRYPLVDGQGNFGSPGNDPPAAMRYTEARLTPLAMEMLREIDEETVDFTPNYDGRVQEPTVLPSRFPNLLANGSGGIAVGMATNIPPHNLRELAEAVFWALDNYDADEETTLAAVTERVKGPDFPTAGLIVGTEGITDAYRTGRGSIRMRGVVAVEEDSRGRSSLVITELPYQVNHDNFIASIAEQVRDGKLGGIANIEDQSSDRVGLRIVVELKRDAVPKVVCNNLYKHTQLQTSFGANMLAIVDGVPRTLRLDQMIRHYVEHQLDVIVRRTTYRLRKANERAHILRGLVKALDALDEVIALIRASETVDIARAGLIELLDIDEIQAQAILDMQLRRLAALERQRIVDDLAKIEAEIADLEDILAKPERQRTIVRDELAEIVDRYGDERRSRIVAADGEVSDEDLIAREDVVVTITETGYAKRTKTDLYRSQKRGGKGVQGAGLKQDDIVRHFFVCSTHDWILFFTTAGRVYRAKAYELPEASRTARGQHVANLLAFQPEERIAQVIQIRSYTDAPYLVLATRNGLVKKTKLSDFESNRSGGIVAINLRDGDELVGAVLCSADDDLLLVSANGQSIRFSATDEALRPMGRATSGVQGMRFNADDYLLSLNVVREGTYLLVATSGGYAKRTAIEEYPAQGRGGKGILTIQYDARRGKLVGALIVDDDSEVYAITSSGGVIRTAARQVRKAGRQTKGVRLMNLGEGDTLLAIARNAEEAGVADGEDDAGTETT
;
A
#
# COMPACT_ATOMS: atom_id res chain seq x y z
N MET A 1 -81.37 -30.72 -59.52
CA MET A 1 -81.37 -31.47 -58.22
C MET A 1 -80.08 -32.09 -58.06
N THR A 2 -79.17 -31.49 -57.48
CA THR A 2 -77.91 -32.06 -57.08
C THR A 2 -77.59 -31.58 -55.69
N ASP A 3 -77.80 -32.48 -54.78
CA ASP A 3 -77.61 -32.33 -53.36
C ASP A 3 -76.09 -32.23 -53.08
N THR A 4 -75.63 -31.11 -52.59
CA THR A 4 -74.27 -30.85 -52.16
C THR A 4 -74.22 -30.84 -50.64
N THR A 5 -74.11 -31.98 -50.02
CA THR A 5 -73.82 -32.10 -48.60
C THR A 5 -72.39 -31.62 -48.33
N LEU A 6 -72.22 -30.50 -47.60
CA LEU A 6 -71.01 -30.04 -46.97
C LEU A 6 -70.68 -31.01 -45.85
N PRO A 7 -69.36 -31.37 -45.68
CA PRO A 7 -68.96 -32.18 -44.56
C PRO A 7 -69.06 -31.35 -43.23
N PRO A 8 -69.39 -32.00 -42.12
CA PRO A 8 -69.57 -31.30 -40.83
C PRO A 8 -68.24 -30.66 -40.43
N GLY A 9 -68.34 -29.34 -40.15
CA GLY A 9 -67.21 -28.63 -39.56
C GLY A 9 -66.86 -29.27 -38.26
N GLY A 10 -65.64 -29.82 -38.23
CA GLY A 10 -64.98 -30.19 -36.94
C GLY A 10 -64.78 -28.93 -36.13
N ASP A 11 -65.39 -28.87 -34.95
CA ASP A 11 -65.10 -27.93 -33.88
C ASP A 11 -63.59 -28.03 -33.62
N ALA A 12 -62.89 -27.09 -34.12
CA ALA A 12 -61.59 -26.74 -33.52
C ALA A 12 -61.96 -26.13 -32.14
N ALA A 13 -62.29 -26.98 -31.19
CA ALA A 13 -62.28 -26.60 -29.79
C ALA A 13 -60.86 -26.17 -29.51
N ASP A 14 -60.63 -24.86 -29.39
CA ASP A 14 -59.46 -24.31 -28.77
C ASP A 14 -59.25 -25.13 -27.50
N ARG A 15 -58.20 -25.94 -27.49
CA ARG A 15 -57.75 -26.66 -26.26
C ARG A 15 -57.29 -25.61 -25.28
N ILE A 16 -58.21 -25.02 -24.54
CA ILE A 16 -57.91 -24.21 -23.37
C ILE A 16 -57.51 -25.19 -22.28
N GLU A 17 -56.21 -25.36 -22.11
CA GLU A 17 -55.68 -26.06 -20.95
C GLU A 17 -55.74 -25.08 -19.77
N PRO A 18 -56.44 -25.43 -18.66
CA PRO A 18 -56.46 -24.62 -17.46
C PRO A 18 -55.09 -24.65 -16.84
N VAL A 19 -54.41 -23.52 -16.87
CA VAL A 19 -53.10 -23.32 -16.20
C VAL A 19 -53.37 -22.62 -14.86
N ASP A 20 -52.89 -23.25 -13.78
CA ASP A 20 -52.87 -22.60 -12.47
C ASP A 20 -51.89 -21.43 -12.49
N ILE A 21 -52.42 -20.23 -12.29
CA ILE A 21 -51.66 -18.97 -12.33
C ILE A 21 -50.47 -19.00 -11.32
N GLN A 22 -50.67 -19.67 -10.20
CA GLN A 22 -49.59 -19.79 -9.20
C GLN A 22 -48.43 -20.67 -9.71
N GLN A 23 -48.73 -21.78 -10.35
CA GLN A 23 -47.73 -22.65 -10.96
C GLN A 23 -47.02 -21.98 -12.12
N GLU A 24 -47.78 -21.29 -12.99
CA GLU A 24 -47.20 -20.59 -14.14
C GLU A 24 -46.31 -19.43 -13.69
N MET A 25 -46.70 -18.65 -12.68
CA MET A 25 -45.90 -17.60 -12.12
C MET A 25 -44.63 -18.13 -11.45
N GLN A 26 -44.72 -19.22 -10.70
CA GLN A 26 -43.59 -19.88 -10.09
C GLN A 26 -42.58 -20.35 -11.17
N ARG A 27 -43.05 -21.01 -12.19
CA ARG A 27 -42.22 -21.50 -13.31
C ARG A 27 -41.55 -20.34 -14.06
N SER A 28 -42.35 -19.37 -14.49
CA SER A 28 -41.87 -18.18 -15.21
C SER A 28 -40.86 -17.38 -14.38
N TYR A 29 -41.06 -17.26 -13.04
CA TYR A 29 -40.15 -16.58 -12.15
C TYR A 29 -38.82 -17.35 -11.98
N ILE A 30 -38.89 -18.68 -11.89
CA ILE A 30 -37.69 -19.54 -11.81
C ILE A 30 -36.92 -19.45 -13.12
N ASP A 31 -37.58 -19.55 -14.28
CA ASP A 31 -36.93 -19.44 -15.58
C ASP A 31 -36.27 -18.07 -15.78
N TYR A 32 -36.96 -17.00 -15.38
CA TYR A 32 -36.37 -15.66 -15.36
C TYR A 32 -35.19 -15.54 -14.41
N ALA A 33 -35.30 -16.03 -13.19
CA ALA A 33 -34.24 -16.01 -12.21
C ALA A 33 -33.00 -16.78 -12.72
N MET A 34 -33.18 -17.97 -13.27
CA MET A 34 -32.09 -18.76 -13.86
C MET A 34 -31.43 -18.04 -15.03
N SER A 35 -32.21 -17.43 -15.91
CA SER A 35 -31.70 -16.63 -17.02
C SER A 35 -30.86 -15.44 -16.53
N VAL A 36 -31.28 -14.74 -15.48
CA VAL A 36 -30.53 -13.62 -14.92
C VAL A 36 -29.27 -14.10 -14.17
N ILE A 37 -29.35 -15.21 -13.43
CA ILE A 37 -28.24 -15.75 -12.64
C ILE A 37 -27.14 -16.26 -13.59
N VAL A 38 -27.44 -17.21 -14.46
CA VAL A 38 -26.44 -17.87 -15.30
C VAL A 38 -26.14 -17.08 -16.58
N GLY A 39 -27.16 -16.49 -17.19
CA GLY A 39 -27.06 -15.86 -18.51
C GLY A 39 -26.71 -14.37 -18.48
N ARG A 40 -26.59 -13.70 -17.30
CA ARG A 40 -26.44 -12.24 -17.27
C ARG A 40 -25.54 -11.69 -16.17
N ALA A 41 -25.80 -12.00 -14.89
CA ALA A 41 -25.27 -11.21 -13.77
C ALA A 41 -23.99 -11.78 -13.18
N LEU A 42 -23.80 -13.08 -13.21
CA LEU A 42 -22.68 -13.74 -12.56
C LEU A 42 -21.56 -14.13 -13.55
N PRO A 43 -20.29 -14.07 -13.12
CA PRO A 43 -19.15 -14.48 -13.95
C PRO A 43 -18.98 -16.00 -13.97
N GLU A 44 -18.49 -16.53 -15.08
CA GLU A 44 -17.97 -17.90 -15.18
C GLU A 44 -16.64 -18.01 -14.41
N VAL A 45 -16.44 -19.07 -13.62
CA VAL A 45 -15.25 -19.21 -12.78
C VAL A 45 -13.95 -19.34 -13.59
N ARG A 46 -14.00 -19.96 -14.77
CA ARG A 46 -12.84 -20.27 -15.61
C ARG A 46 -12.24 -19.05 -16.30
N ASP A 47 -13.05 -18.18 -16.90
CA ASP A 47 -12.58 -17.00 -17.62
C ASP A 47 -12.91 -15.65 -16.93
N GLY A 48 -13.69 -15.68 -15.85
CA GLY A 48 -14.07 -14.50 -15.08
C GLY A 48 -15.02 -13.54 -15.77
N LEU A 49 -15.64 -13.95 -16.85
CA LEU A 49 -16.47 -13.09 -17.68
C LEU A 49 -17.95 -13.38 -17.52
N LYS A 50 -18.75 -12.31 -17.57
CA LYS A 50 -20.19 -12.42 -17.82
C LYS A 50 -20.41 -12.63 -19.33
N PRO A 51 -21.55 -13.15 -19.73
CA PRO A 51 -21.84 -13.40 -21.16
C PRO A 51 -21.63 -12.15 -22.05
N VAL A 52 -22.06 -10.97 -21.60
CA VAL A 52 -21.88 -9.73 -22.37
C VAL A 52 -20.40 -9.38 -22.59
N HIS A 53 -19.54 -9.51 -21.56
CA HIS A 53 -18.11 -9.25 -21.68
C HIS A 53 -17.44 -10.21 -22.67
N ARG A 54 -17.76 -11.51 -22.56
CA ARG A 54 -17.23 -12.56 -23.44
C ARG A 54 -17.61 -12.30 -24.88
N ARG A 55 -18.89 -11.95 -25.12
CA ARG A 55 -19.41 -11.64 -26.47
C ARG A 55 -18.79 -10.39 -27.07
N VAL A 56 -18.55 -9.33 -26.26
CA VAL A 56 -17.85 -8.11 -26.73
C VAL A 56 -16.41 -8.44 -27.14
N LEU A 57 -15.67 -9.14 -26.30
CA LEU A 57 -14.27 -9.50 -26.59
C LEU A 57 -14.18 -10.43 -27.81
N TYR A 58 -15.07 -11.42 -27.91
CA TYR A 58 -15.09 -12.34 -29.05
C TYR A 58 -15.50 -11.63 -30.35
N ALA A 59 -16.53 -10.77 -30.33
CA ALA A 59 -16.94 -9.99 -31.50
C ALA A 59 -15.80 -9.08 -32.00
N MET A 60 -15.07 -8.45 -31.09
CA MET A 60 -13.91 -7.61 -31.46
C MET A 60 -12.76 -8.46 -32.05
N TYR A 61 -12.53 -9.67 -31.52
CA TYR A 61 -11.54 -10.60 -32.06
C TYR A 61 -11.90 -11.08 -33.45
N ASP A 62 -13.14 -11.54 -33.64
CA ASP A 62 -13.67 -12.05 -34.91
C ASP A 62 -13.68 -10.97 -35.99
N SER A 63 -14.03 -9.73 -35.63
CA SER A 63 -13.98 -8.56 -36.51
C SER A 63 -12.58 -8.02 -36.78
N GLY A 64 -11.53 -8.59 -36.17
CA GLY A 64 -10.16 -8.20 -36.36
C GLY A 64 -9.77 -6.85 -35.71
N PHE A 65 -10.46 -6.39 -34.64
CA PHE A 65 -10.10 -5.20 -33.88
C PHE A 65 -9.00 -5.51 -32.86
N ARG A 66 -7.82 -5.85 -33.35
CA ARG A 66 -6.67 -6.37 -32.62
C ARG A 66 -5.62 -5.29 -32.33
N PRO A 67 -4.70 -5.47 -31.36
CA PRO A 67 -3.69 -4.47 -31.00
C PRO A 67 -2.75 -4.04 -32.13
N ASP A 68 -2.52 -4.92 -33.10
CA ASP A 68 -1.68 -4.67 -34.28
C ASP A 68 -2.39 -3.87 -35.39
N ARG A 69 -3.67 -3.54 -35.20
CA ARG A 69 -4.49 -2.75 -36.12
C ARG A 69 -4.80 -1.39 -35.54
N SER A 70 -5.25 -0.46 -36.40
CA SER A 70 -5.80 0.83 -35.95
C SER A 70 -7.06 0.64 -35.13
N HIS A 71 -7.33 1.59 -34.21
CA HIS A 71 -8.60 1.63 -33.51
C HIS A 71 -9.78 1.70 -34.48
N ALA A 72 -10.85 1.03 -34.15
CA ALA A 72 -12.13 1.08 -34.86
C ALA A 72 -13.16 1.87 -34.04
N LYS A 73 -14.12 2.55 -34.72
CA LYS A 73 -15.23 3.22 -34.01
C LYS A 73 -15.92 2.26 -33.07
N SER A 74 -16.13 2.66 -31.82
CA SER A 74 -16.80 1.82 -30.79
C SER A 74 -18.17 1.37 -31.25
N ALA A 75 -18.87 2.19 -32.04
CA ALA A 75 -20.15 1.84 -32.67
C ALA A 75 -20.06 0.56 -33.55
N ARG A 76 -18.91 0.26 -34.17
CA ARG A 76 -18.74 -1.00 -34.93
C ARG A 76 -18.67 -2.20 -34.00
N SER A 77 -17.87 -2.12 -32.94
CA SER A 77 -17.78 -3.19 -31.93
C SER A 77 -19.15 -3.47 -31.29
N VAL A 78 -19.91 -2.42 -31.00
CA VAL A 78 -21.27 -2.55 -30.45
C VAL A 78 -22.22 -3.20 -31.46
N ALA A 79 -22.20 -2.75 -32.72
CA ALA A 79 -23.06 -3.30 -33.79
C ALA A 79 -22.78 -4.78 -34.05
N GLU A 80 -21.49 -5.18 -34.15
CA GLU A 80 -21.11 -6.59 -34.34
C GLU A 80 -21.51 -7.47 -33.15
N THR A 81 -21.32 -6.97 -31.93
CA THR A 81 -21.74 -7.69 -30.72
C THR A 81 -23.26 -7.85 -30.67
N MET A 82 -24.02 -6.79 -30.94
CA MET A 82 -25.46 -6.81 -30.89
C MET A 82 -26.09 -7.66 -32.00
N GLY A 83 -25.55 -7.53 -33.20
CA GLY A 83 -26.10 -8.22 -34.38
C GLY A 83 -25.82 -9.73 -34.37
N ASN A 84 -24.66 -10.15 -33.92
CA ASN A 84 -24.26 -11.55 -34.03
C ASN A 84 -24.38 -12.35 -32.72
N TYR A 85 -24.24 -11.71 -31.55
CA TYR A 85 -24.02 -12.47 -30.31
C TYR A 85 -24.94 -12.06 -29.14
N HIS A 86 -25.25 -10.75 -29.00
CA HIS A 86 -25.94 -10.24 -27.79
C HIS A 86 -27.17 -9.40 -28.12
N PRO A 87 -28.37 -9.98 -28.22
CA PRO A 87 -29.61 -9.32 -28.68
C PRO A 87 -30.20 -8.42 -27.58
N HIS A 88 -29.44 -7.44 -27.10
CA HIS A 88 -29.85 -6.47 -26.08
C HIS A 88 -29.51 -5.04 -26.53
N GLY A 89 -29.96 -4.04 -25.75
CA GLY A 89 -29.77 -2.63 -26.08
C GLY A 89 -28.29 -2.23 -26.27
N ASP A 90 -28.03 -1.44 -27.29
CA ASP A 90 -26.71 -0.93 -27.66
C ASP A 90 -26.01 -0.14 -26.51
N ALA A 91 -26.79 0.62 -25.72
CA ALA A 91 -26.26 1.35 -24.58
C ALA A 91 -25.61 0.42 -23.55
N SER A 92 -26.22 -0.72 -23.22
CA SER A 92 -25.67 -1.67 -22.24
C SER A 92 -24.39 -2.35 -22.75
N ILE A 93 -24.29 -2.62 -24.04
CA ILE A 93 -23.09 -3.17 -24.69
C ILE A 93 -21.99 -2.13 -24.68
N TYR A 94 -22.31 -0.87 -25.03
CA TYR A 94 -21.34 0.22 -25.01
C TYR A 94 -20.81 0.52 -23.61
N ASP A 95 -21.67 0.58 -22.59
CA ASP A 95 -21.25 0.77 -21.20
C ASP A 95 -20.31 -0.35 -20.72
N THR A 96 -20.55 -1.58 -21.17
CA THR A 96 -19.68 -2.72 -20.88
C THR A 96 -18.30 -2.55 -21.54
N LEU A 97 -18.29 -2.17 -22.82
CA LEU A 97 -17.04 -1.90 -23.55
C LEU A 97 -16.26 -0.76 -22.90
N VAL A 98 -16.94 0.32 -22.52
CA VAL A 98 -16.34 1.47 -21.83
C VAL A 98 -15.69 1.05 -20.51
N ARG A 99 -16.38 0.28 -19.66
CA ARG A 99 -15.84 -0.18 -18.39
C ARG A 99 -14.59 -1.04 -18.56
N MET A 100 -14.53 -1.88 -19.59
CA MET A 100 -13.33 -2.68 -19.89
C MET A 100 -12.13 -1.84 -20.37
N ALA A 101 -12.34 -0.58 -20.76
CA ALA A 101 -11.29 0.35 -21.15
C ALA A 101 -10.85 1.29 -20.02
N GLN A 102 -11.59 1.38 -18.92
CA GLN A 102 -11.33 2.33 -17.84
C GLN A 102 -10.28 1.82 -16.84
N PRO A 103 -9.12 2.47 -16.69
CA PRO A 103 -8.04 2.03 -15.79
C PRO A 103 -8.37 2.20 -14.29
N TRP A 104 -9.42 2.94 -13.94
CA TRP A 104 -9.94 3.05 -12.58
C TRP A 104 -11.03 2.03 -12.25
N SER A 105 -11.60 1.37 -13.28
CA SER A 105 -12.62 0.32 -13.14
C SER A 105 -12.00 -1.08 -13.20
N MET A 106 -10.99 -1.26 -14.05
CA MET A 106 -10.30 -2.54 -14.28
C MET A 106 -8.86 -2.45 -13.78
N ARG A 107 -8.43 -3.46 -13.02
CA ARG A 107 -7.02 -3.55 -12.60
C ARG A 107 -6.09 -3.79 -13.80
N TYR A 108 -6.57 -4.60 -14.76
CA TYR A 108 -5.93 -4.92 -16.03
C TYR A 108 -6.94 -4.71 -17.16
N PRO A 109 -6.98 -3.54 -17.80
CA PRO A 109 -7.93 -3.25 -18.88
C PRO A 109 -7.83 -4.21 -20.05
N LEU A 110 -8.98 -4.61 -20.60
CA LEU A 110 -9.08 -5.54 -21.72
C LEU A 110 -9.36 -4.83 -23.06
N VAL A 111 -9.78 -3.58 -23.02
CA VAL A 111 -10.05 -2.73 -24.19
C VAL A 111 -9.10 -1.54 -24.15
N ASP A 112 -8.46 -1.27 -25.28
CA ASP A 112 -7.65 -0.07 -25.55
C ASP A 112 -8.56 0.95 -26.22
N GLY A 113 -8.93 2.00 -25.47
CA GLY A 113 -9.83 3.06 -25.89
C GLY A 113 -9.09 4.31 -26.33
N GLN A 114 -9.58 4.94 -27.42
CA GLN A 114 -9.14 6.24 -27.89
C GLN A 114 -10.30 7.24 -27.92
N GLY A 115 -10.11 8.38 -27.26
CA GLY A 115 -11.14 9.39 -27.06
C GLY A 115 -11.62 9.50 -25.62
N ASN A 116 -12.79 10.09 -25.39
CA ASN A 116 -13.33 10.27 -24.03
C ASN A 116 -14.15 9.02 -23.60
N PHE A 117 -13.57 8.24 -22.70
CA PHE A 117 -14.20 7.08 -22.03
C PHE A 117 -14.72 7.40 -20.62
N GLY A 118 -14.99 8.69 -20.33
CA GLY A 118 -15.42 9.14 -19.01
C GLY A 118 -14.27 9.50 -18.08
N SER A 119 -14.60 9.83 -16.84
CA SER A 119 -13.67 10.11 -15.77
C SER A 119 -13.99 9.27 -14.53
N PRO A 120 -13.10 9.20 -13.52
CA PRO A 120 -13.45 8.64 -12.20
C PRO A 120 -14.55 9.44 -11.46
N GLY A 121 -14.85 10.66 -11.94
CA GLY A 121 -15.93 11.52 -11.47
C GLY A 121 -17.25 11.26 -12.17
N ASN A 122 -18.01 12.35 -12.41
CA ASN A 122 -19.34 12.31 -13.00
C ASN A 122 -19.35 12.49 -14.52
N ASP A 123 -18.19 12.67 -15.17
CA ASP A 123 -18.16 12.84 -16.62
C ASP A 123 -18.49 11.52 -17.32
N PRO A 124 -19.58 11.49 -18.12
CA PRO A 124 -19.94 10.30 -18.89
C PRO A 124 -18.98 10.12 -20.08
N PRO A 125 -18.86 8.90 -20.61
CA PRO A 125 -18.16 8.69 -21.86
C PRO A 125 -18.85 9.43 -23.01
N ALA A 126 -18.08 9.82 -24.02
CA ALA A 126 -18.63 10.35 -25.26
C ALA A 126 -19.46 9.27 -25.98
N ALA A 127 -20.42 9.67 -26.82
CA ALA A 127 -21.23 8.73 -27.57
C ALA A 127 -20.32 7.82 -28.45
N MET A 128 -20.74 6.55 -28.62
CA MET A 128 -19.96 5.50 -29.31
C MET A 128 -19.54 5.83 -30.75
N ARG A 129 -20.18 6.81 -31.39
CA ARG A 129 -19.78 7.31 -32.73
C ARG A 129 -18.53 8.15 -32.72
N TYR A 130 -18.10 8.67 -31.54
CA TYR A 130 -16.90 9.49 -31.39
C TYR A 130 -15.71 8.68 -30.87
N THR A 131 -15.94 7.77 -29.92
CA THR A 131 -14.89 6.94 -29.36
C THR A 131 -14.45 5.84 -30.32
N GLU A 132 -13.20 5.39 -30.16
CA GLU A 132 -12.63 4.29 -30.90
C GLU A 132 -12.05 3.26 -29.91
N ALA A 133 -12.09 1.98 -30.30
CA ALA A 133 -11.63 0.90 -29.42
C ALA A 133 -10.97 -0.22 -30.23
N ARG A 134 -10.08 -0.94 -29.57
CA ARG A 134 -9.51 -2.22 -29.99
C ARG A 134 -9.20 -3.08 -28.77
N LEU A 135 -8.88 -4.36 -28.96
CA LEU A 135 -8.43 -5.23 -27.88
C LEU A 135 -7.05 -4.76 -27.37
N THR A 136 -6.81 -4.94 -26.06
CA THR A 136 -5.46 -4.79 -25.50
C THR A 136 -4.61 -6.03 -25.84
N PRO A 137 -3.27 -5.94 -25.79
CA PRO A 137 -2.41 -7.12 -25.92
C PRO A 137 -2.71 -8.19 -24.86
N LEU A 138 -3.10 -7.80 -23.64
CA LEU A 138 -3.50 -8.74 -22.59
C LEU A 138 -4.84 -9.43 -22.90
N ALA A 139 -5.80 -8.74 -23.49
CA ALA A 139 -7.06 -9.35 -23.92
C ALA A 139 -6.84 -10.41 -25.01
N MET A 140 -5.79 -10.28 -25.84
CA MET A 140 -5.43 -11.31 -26.81
C MET A 140 -4.97 -12.62 -26.14
N GLU A 141 -4.39 -12.55 -24.93
CA GLU A 141 -4.04 -13.75 -24.16
C GLU A 141 -5.29 -14.50 -23.62
N MET A 142 -6.43 -13.82 -23.49
CA MET A 142 -7.70 -14.48 -23.15
C MET A 142 -8.29 -15.25 -24.34
N LEU A 143 -8.01 -14.81 -25.56
CA LEU A 143 -8.58 -15.33 -26.81
C LEU A 143 -7.60 -16.18 -27.60
N ARG A 144 -6.35 -16.28 -27.12
CA ARG A 144 -5.27 -16.98 -27.84
C ARG A 144 -5.64 -18.43 -28.05
N GLU A 145 -5.41 -18.89 -29.30
CA GLU A 145 -5.65 -20.29 -29.72
C GLU A 145 -7.13 -20.74 -29.61
N ILE A 146 -8.08 -19.78 -29.59
CA ILE A 146 -9.52 -20.09 -29.55
C ILE A 146 -9.96 -20.86 -30.82
N ASP A 147 -9.27 -20.68 -31.95
CA ASP A 147 -9.52 -21.31 -33.22
C ASP A 147 -8.95 -22.78 -33.29
N GLU A 148 -8.30 -23.22 -32.22
CA GLU A 148 -7.71 -24.58 -32.11
C GLU A 148 -8.58 -25.56 -31.27
N GLU A 149 -9.88 -25.39 -31.25
CA GLU A 149 -10.84 -26.24 -30.51
C GLU A 149 -10.57 -26.31 -28.99
N THR A 150 -9.93 -25.26 -28.44
CA THR A 150 -9.56 -25.20 -27.02
C THR A 150 -10.74 -25.07 -26.07
N VAL A 151 -11.85 -24.55 -26.56
CA VAL A 151 -13.11 -24.36 -25.80
C VAL A 151 -14.31 -24.81 -26.66
N ASP A 152 -15.45 -25.02 -25.97
CA ASP A 152 -16.69 -25.36 -26.66
C ASP A 152 -17.38 -24.13 -27.23
N PHE A 153 -18.02 -24.34 -28.39
CA PHE A 153 -18.85 -23.35 -29.04
C PHE A 153 -20.31 -23.82 -29.05
N THR A 154 -21.21 -22.87 -28.94
CA THR A 154 -22.67 -23.07 -29.05
C THR A 154 -23.27 -22.17 -30.13
N PRO A 155 -24.37 -22.56 -30.75
CA PRO A 155 -25.09 -21.63 -31.61
C PRO A 155 -25.49 -20.36 -30.85
N ASN A 156 -25.40 -19.20 -31.53
CA ASN A 156 -25.87 -17.92 -31.00
C ASN A 156 -27.41 -17.93 -30.89
N TYR A 157 -28.00 -16.80 -30.49
CA TYR A 157 -29.46 -16.65 -30.27
C TYR A 157 -30.36 -16.98 -31.49
N ASP A 158 -29.85 -16.86 -32.71
CA ASP A 158 -30.61 -17.13 -33.97
C ASP A 158 -30.06 -18.36 -34.74
N GLY A 159 -29.06 -19.04 -34.21
CA GLY A 159 -28.45 -20.24 -34.78
C GLY A 159 -27.59 -20.04 -36.02
N ARG A 160 -27.27 -18.78 -36.40
CA ARG A 160 -26.55 -18.50 -37.66
C ARG A 160 -25.04 -18.56 -37.50
N VAL A 161 -24.53 -18.19 -36.32
CA VAL A 161 -23.12 -18.20 -36.00
C VAL A 161 -22.88 -18.94 -34.69
N GLN A 162 -21.63 -19.31 -34.45
CA GLN A 162 -21.21 -19.97 -33.22
C GLN A 162 -20.58 -18.95 -32.27
N GLU A 163 -20.83 -19.07 -30.96
CA GLU A 163 -20.20 -18.30 -29.93
C GLU A 163 -19.50 -19.18 -28.90
N PRO A 164 -18.36 -18.77 -28.34
CA PRO A 164 -17.66 -19.56 -27.33
C PRO A 164 -18.42 -19.55 -26.00
N THR A 165 -18.51 -20.71 -25.34
CA THR A 165 -19.13 -20.86 -24.02
C THR A 165 -18.26 -20.28 -22.91
N VAL A 166 -16.94 -20.30 -23.12
CA VAL A 166 -15.89 -19.78 -22.22
C VAL A 166 -14.69 -19.40 -23.09
N LEU A 167 -13.83 -18.49 -22.63
CA LEU A 167 -12.58 -18.17 -23.32
C LEU A 167 -11.42 -19.03 -22.77
N PRO A 168 -10.36 -19.28 -23.56
CA PRO A 168 -9.15 -19.98 -23.10
C PRO A 168 -8.49 -19.33 -21.89
N SER A 169 -8.47 -18.00 -21.82
CA SER A 169 -8.06 -17.19 -20.65
C SER A 169 -6.75 -17.61 -20.00
N ARG A 170 -5.63 -17.39 -20.67
CA ARG A 170 -4.28 -17.82 -20.22
C ARG A 170 -3.78 -17.16 -18.93
N PHE A 171 -4.54 -16.26 -18.30
CA PHE A 171 -4.30 -15.72 -16.97
C PHE A 171 -5.59 -15.74 -16.14
N PRO A 172 -5.52 -15.76 -14.80
CA PRO A 172 -6.68 -15.91 -13.93
C PRO A 172 -7.50 -14.59 -13.83
N ASN A 173 -8.20 -14.26 -14.92
CA ASN A 173 -8.91 -13.00 -15.09
C ASN A 173 -9.96 -12.74 -14.01
N LEU A 174 -10.67 -13.78 -13.52
CA LEU A 174 -11.67 -13.61 -12.47
C LEU A 174 -11.08 -12.95 -11.21
N LEU A 175 -9.92 -13.42 -10.78
CA LEU A 175 -9.23 -12.88 -9.62
C LEU A 175 -8.41 -11.62 -9.96
N ALA A 176 -7.82 -11.54 -11.17
CA ALA A 176 -7.01 -10.39 -11.58
C ALA A 176 -7.84 -9.10 -11.69
N ASN A 177 -9.01 -9.17 -12.31
CA ASN A 177 -9.89 -8.02 -12.51
C ASN A 177 -11.09 -7.96 -11.55
N GLY A 178 -11.41 -9.07 -10.89
CA GLY A 178 -12.60 -9.17 -10.09
C GLY A 178 -13.89 -9.16 -10.92
N SER A 179 -15.03 -9.19 -10.25
CA SER A 179 -16.35 -9.07 -10.88
C SER A 179 -17.38 -8.61 -9.85
N GLY A 180 -18.27 -7.72 -10.24
CA GLY A 180 -19.43 -7.30 -9.43
C GLY A 180 -20.72 -7.46 -10.20
N GLY A 181 -21.78 -7.97 -9.57
CA GLY A 181 -23.08 -8.14 -10.21
C GLY A 181 -24.19 -8.49 -9.24
N ILE A 182 -25.41 -8.07 -9.59
CA ILE A 182 -26.62 -8.30 -8.80
C ILE A 182 -27.54 -9.20 -9.61
N ALA A 183 -27.81 -10.39 -9.12
CA ALA A 183 -28.76 -11.34 -9.68
C ALA A 183 -30.03 -11.43 -8.82
N VAL A 184 -30.93 -12.34 -9.16
CA VAL A 184 -32.14 -12.59 -8.37
C VAL A 184 -31.76 -13.40 -7.14
N GLY A 185 -31.98 -12.83 -5.95
CA GLY A 185 -31.72 -13.49 -4.67
C GLY A 185 -30.25 -13.63 -4.28
N MET A 186 -29.29 -13.20 -5.11
CA MET A 186 -27.86 -13.28 -4.86
C MET A 186 -27.07 -12.19 -5.57
N ALA A 187 -25.88 -11.89 -5.06
CA ALA A 187 -24.98 -10.90 -5.68
C ALA A 187 -23.56 -11.44 -5.62
N THR A 188 -22.74 -11.10 -6.60
CA THR A 188 -21.30 -11.33 -6.60
C THR A 188 -20.55 -10.02 -6.42
N ASN A 189 -19.44 -10.05 -5.69
CA ASN A 189 -18.53 -8.92 -5.54
C ASN A 189 -17.12 -9.45 -5.24
N ILE A 190 -16.41 -9.83 -6.30
CA ILE A 190 -15.07 -10.40 -6.24
C ILE A 190 -14.07 -9.27 -6.42
N PRO A 191 -13.14 -9.04 -5.47
CA PRO A 191 -12.17 -7.98 -5.58
C PRO A 191 -11.06 -8.33 -6.61
N PRO A 192 -10.44 -7.34 -7.25
CA PRO A 192 -9.27 -7.54 -8.11
C PRO A 192 -8.01 -7.80 -7.28
N HIS A 193 -7.01 -8.48 -7.88
CA HIS A 193 -5.75 -8.86 -7.24
C HIS A 193 -4.55 -8.59 -8.15
N ASN A 194 -3.36 -8.56 -7.55
CA ASN A 194 -2.12 -8.40 -8.28
C ASN A 194 -1.76 -9.67 -9.07
N LEU A 195 -1.41 -9.50 -10.35
CA LEU A 195 -1.15 -10.63 -11.26
C LEU A 195 0.08 -11.45 -10.85
N ARG A 196 1.12 -10.81 -10.31
CA ARG A 196 2.32 -11.52 -9.82
C ARG A 196 2.00 -12.41 -8.63
N GLU A 197 1.24 -11.89 -7.66
CA GLU A 197 0.82 -12.66 -6.49
C GLU A 197 -0.09 -13.85 -6.87
N LEU A 198 -1.01 -13.63 -7.82
CA LEU A 198 -1.86 -14.70 -8.35
C LEU A 198 -1.04 -15.77 -9.05
N ALA A 199 -0.05 -15.38 -9.84
CA ALA A 199 0.80 -16.33 -10.54
C ALA A 199 1.63 -17.18 -9.57
N GLU A 200 2.19 -16.59 -8.52
CA GLU A 200 2.90 -17.33 -7.46
C GLU A 200 1.99 -18.39 -6.81
N ALA A 201 0.71 -18.04 -6.57
CA ALA A 201 -0.26 -18.96 -6.04
C ALA A 201 -0.62 -20.09 -7.04
N VAL A 202 -0.78 -19.76 -8.32
CA VAL A 202 -1.01 -20.73 -9.40
C VAL A 202 0.20 -21.66 -9.57
N PHE A 203 1.42 -21.12 -9.55
CA PHE A 203 2.64 -21.92 -9.64
C PHE A 203 2.75 -22.92 -8.50
N TRP A 204 2.45 -22.47 -7.27
CA TRP A 204 2.42 -23.37 -6.13
C TRP A 204 1.37 -24.48 -6.31
N ALA A 205 0.16 -24.14 -6.80
CA ALA A 205 -0.90 -25.11 -7.01
C ALA A 205 -0.56 -26.13 -8.12
N LEU A 206 0.17 -25.73 -9.16
CA LEU A 206 0.67 -26.61 -10.21
C LEU A 206 1.74 -27.58 -9.69
N ASP A 207 2.66 -27.09 -8.85
CA ASP A 207 3.75 -27.87 -8.26
C ASP A 207 3.24 -28.85 -7.18
N ASN A 208 2.13 -28.53 -6.52
CA ASN A 208 1.52 -29.31 -5.44
C ASN A 208 0.08 -29.72 -5.77
N TYR A 209 -0.15 -30.19 -6.99
CA TYR A 209 -1.49 -30.43 -7.55
C TYR A 209 -2.34 -31.41 -6.72
N ASP A 210 -1.72 -32.37 -6.06
CA ASP A 210 -2.36 -33.40 -5.23
C ASP A 210 -2.47 -33.00 -3.75
N ALA A 211 -2.12 -31.76 -3.37
CA ALA A 211 -2.23 -31.28 -2.01
C ALA A 211 -3.72 -31.20 -1.57
N ASP A 212 -3.97 -31.40 -0.28
CA ASP A 212 -5.29 -31.24 0.30
C ASP A 212 -5.75 -29.77 0.32
N GLU A 213 -7.05 -29.56 0.45
CA GLU A 213 -7.65 -28.22 0.38
C GLU A 213 -7.15 -27.24 1.45
N GLU A 214 -6.92 -27.70 2.70
CA GLU A 214 -6.47 -26.79 3.78
C GLU A 214 -5.01 -26.37 3.59
N THR A 215 -4.15 -27.31 3.14
CA THR A 215 -2.76 -27.01 2.79
C THR A 215 -2.72 -26.05 1.60
N THR A 216 -3.55 -26.28 0.59
CA THR A 216 -3.65 -25.41 -0.58
C THR A 216 -4.13 -24.01 -0.18
N LEU A 217 -5.20 -23.91 0.61
CA LEU A 217 -5.72 -22.62 1.09
C LEU A 217 -4.67 -21.82 1.87
N ALA A 218 -3.95 -22.47 2.79
CA ALA A 218 -2.89 -21.81 3.56
C ALA A 218 -1.79 -21.28 2.64
N ALA A 219 -1.32 -22.10 1.70
CA ALA A 219 -0.24 -21.74 0.78
C ALA A 219 -0.62 -20.61 -0.20
N VAL A 220 -1.83 -20.63 -0.76
CA VAL A 220 -2.27 -19.58 -1.68
C VAL A 220 -2.57 -18.26 -0.95
N THR A 221 -3.08 -18.33 0.29
CA THR A 221 -3.32 -17.14 1.13
C THR A 221 -2.01 -16.46 1.53
N GLU A 222 -0.92 -17.20 1.73
CA GLU A 222 0.39 -16.62 2.02
C GLU A 222 0.94 -15.82 0.82
N ARG A 223 0.66 -16.26 -0.40
CA ARG A 223 1.15 -15.64 -1.65
C ARG A 223 0.28 -14.50 -2.10
N VAL A 224 -1.04 -14.66 -2.10
CA VAL A 224 -2.01 -13.60 -2.42
C VAL A 224 -2.30 -12.79 -1.17
N LYS A 225 -1.54 -11.72 -0.96
CA LYS A 225 -1.57 -10.92 0.28
C LYS A 225 -2.93 -10.25 0.55
N GLY A 226 -3.66 -9.93 -0.50
CA GLY A 226 -4.96 -9.27 -0.43
C GLY A 226 -5.37 -8.67 -1.76
N PRO A 227 -6.56 -8.06 -1.85
CA PRO A 227 -6.99 -7.32 -3.02
C PRO A 227 -5.99 -6.24 -3.44
N ASP A 228 -5.96 -5.94 -4.72
CA ASP A 228 -5.13 -4.89 -5.31
C ASP A 228 -6.00 -4.02 -6.22
N PHE A 229 -6.53 -2.93 -5.67
CA PHE A 229 -7.52 -2.09 -6.33
C PHE A 229 -6.90 -1.17 -7.40
N PRO A 230 -7.58 -0.94 -8.53
CA PRO A 230 -7.11 -0.05 -9.60
C PRO A 230 -6.78 1.36 -9.13
N THR A 231 -7.55 1.88 -8.17
CA THR A 231 -7.42 3.23 -7.61
C THR A 231 -6.46 3.32 -6.44
N ALA A 232 -5.67 2.27 -6.20
CA ALA A 232 -4.72 2.17 -5.08
C ALA A 232 -5.40 2.24 -3.71
N GLY A 233 -5.01 3.14 -2.83
CA GLY A 233 -5.55 3.28 -1.47
C GLY A 233 -4.95 2.34 -0.45
N LEU A 234 -5.46 2.43 0.77
CA LEU A 234 -5.04 1.61 1.90
C LEU A 234 -6.10 0.54 2.22
N ILE A 235 -5.65 -0.66 2.51
CA ILE A 235 -6.48 -1.72 3.11
C ILE A 235 -6.10 -1.83 4.59
N VAL A 236 -7.08 -1.64 5.47
CA VAL A 236 -6.86 -1.57 6.91
C VAL A 236 -7.20 -2.90 7.57
N GLY A 237 -6.17 -3.59 8.06
CA GLY A 237 -6.30 -4.92 8.66
C GLY A 237 -6.39 -6.05 7.65
N THR A 238 -6.15 -7.26 8.10
CA THR A 238 -6.14 -8.48 7.28
C THR A 238 -7.31 -9.42 7.57
N GLU A 239 -8.10 -9.16 8.63
CA GLU A 239 -9.22 -10.02 9.05
C GLU A 239 -10.24 -10.23 7.92
N GLY A 240 -10.72 -9.13 7.31
CA GLY A 240 -11.70 -9.21 6.22
C GLY A 240 -11.15 -9.90 4.96
N ILE A 241 -9.83 -9.84 4.72
CA ILE A 241 -9.16 -10.59 3.64
C ILE A 241 -9.17 -12.07 3.97
N THR A 242 -8.76 -12.43 5.18
CA THR A 242 -8.72 -13.82 5.65
C THR A 242 -10.10 -14.47 5.60
N ASP A 243 -11.14 -13.75 6.06
CA ASP A 243 -12.51 -14.22 5.99
C ASP A 243 -12.96 -14.45 4.54
N ALA A 244 -12.69 -13.48 3.64
CA ALA A 244 -13.04 -13.61 2.24
C ALA A 244 -12.38 -14.83 1.58
N TYR A 245 -11.11 -15.07 1.85
CA TYR A 245 -10.37 -16.19 1.25
C TYR A 245 -10.77 -17.55 1.81
N ARG A 246 -11.12 -17.63 3.09
CA ARG A 246 -11.52 -18.87 3.75
C ARG A 246 -12.98 -19.25 3.55
N THR A 247 -13.88 -18.26 3.47
CA THR A 247 -15.33 -18.50 3.45
C THR A 247 -16.01 -18.05 2.16
N GLY A 248 -15.27 -17.36 1.28
CA GLY A 248 -15.81 -16.68 0.13
C GLY A 248 -16.56 -15.37 0.47
N ARG A 249 -16.58 -14.94 1.74
CA ARG A 249 -17.23 -13.70 2.17
C ARG A 249 -16.39 -12.97 3.22
N GLY A 250 -16.24 -11.64 3.06
CA GLY A 250 -15.48 -10.83 4.00
C GLY A 250 -15.75 -9.34 3.84
N SER A 251 -15.50 -8.56 4.87
CA SER A 251 -15.63 -7.10 4.84
C SER A 251 -14.23 -6.48 4.89
N ILE A 252 -13.76 -5.98 3.77
CA ILE A 252 -12.41 -5.43 3.58
C ILE A 252 -12.47 -3.92 3.72
N ARG A 253 -11.85 -3.37 4.77
CA ARG A 253 -11.85 -1.94 5.04
C ARG A 253 -10.84 -1.23 4.16
N MET A 254 -11.31 -0.26 3.38
CA MET A 254 -10.49 0.58 2.50
C MET A 254 -10.45 2.01 3.01
N ARG A 255 -9.30 2.67 2.86
CA ARG A 255 -9.11 4.09 3.15
C ARG A 255 -8.41 4.81 2.00
N GLY A 256 -8.79 6.08 1.80
CA GLY A 256 -8.04 6.99 0.94
C GLY A 256 -6.72 7.42 1.58
N VAL A 257 -5.82 7.92 0.76
CA VAL A 257 -4.52 8.46 1.20
C VAL A 257 -4.65 9.96 1.36
N VAL A 258 -4.25 10.46 2.55
CA VAL A 258 -4.30 11.87 2.91
C VAL A 258 -2.92 12.32 3.36
N ALA A 259 -2.42 13.40 2.78
CA ALA A 259 -1.22 14.10 3.23
C ALA A 259 -1.62 15.44 3.87
N VAL A 260 -0.83 15.92 4.82
CA VAL A 260 -0.98 17.26 5.40
C VAL A 260 0.03 18.17 4.73
N GLU A 261 -0.44 19.20 4.05
CA GLU A 261 0.39 20.25 3.45
C GLU A 261 0.16 21.58 4.19
N GLU A 262 1.21 22.38 4.31
CA GLU A 262 1.14 23.72 4.90
C GLU A 262 1.53 24.77 3.86
N ASP A 263 0.69 25.79 3.68
CA ASP A 263 0.99 26.89 2.78
C ASP A 263 2.04 27.85 3.38
N SER A 264 2.59 28.75 2.55
CA SER A 264 3.57 29.76 2.97
C SER A 264 3.07 30.73 4.05
N ARG A 265 1.78 30.70 4.38
CA ARG A 265 1.12 31.52 5.40
C ARG A 265 0.82 30.73 6.68
N GLY A 266 1.29 29.47 6.78
CA GLY A 266 1.08 28.59 7.92
C GLY A 266 -0.35 28.05 8.05
N ARG A 267 -1.11 27.94 6.96
CA ARG A 267 -2.41 27.28 6.94
C ARG A 267 -2.24 25.85 6.48
N SER A 268 -2.78 24.92 7.25
CA SER A 268 -2.76 23.50 6.93
C SER A 268 -3.90 23.14 5.99
N SER A 269 -3.62 22.25 5.07
CA SER A 269 -4.59 21.62 4.16
C SER A 269 -4.44 20.11 4.20
N LEU A 270 -5.53 19.39 4.07
CA LEU A 270 -5.52 17.94 3.83
C LEU A 270 -5.58 17.71 2.32
N VAL A 271 -4.58 17.04 1.78
CA VAL A 271 -4.49 16.71 0.36
C VAL A 271 -4.77 15.24 0.18
N ILE A 272 -5.86 14.91 -0.50
CA ILE A 272 -6.28 13.55 -0.79
C ILE A 272 -5.77 13.18 -2.18
N THR A 273 -4.92 12.18 -2.26
CA THR A 273 -4.28 11.72 -3.49
C THR A 273 -4.80 10.38 -4.00
N GLU A 274 -5.44 9.60 -3.14
CA GLU A 274 -6.05 8.31 -3.48
C GLU A 274 -7.39 8.17 -2.75
N LEU A 275 -8.40 7.65 -3.44
CA LEU A 275 -9.71 7.32 -2.88
C LEU A 275 -9.93 5.81 -2.86
N PRO A 276 -10.77 5.30 -1.95
CA PRO A 276 -11.17 3.90 -1.97
C PRO A 276 -11.81 3.51 -3.32
N TYR A 277 -11.60 2.25 -3.71
CA TYR A 277 -12.16 1.72 -4.95
C TYR A 277 -13.68 1.91 -5.04
N GLN A 278 -14.17 2.26 -6.22
CA GLN A 278 -15.58 2.57 -6.53
C GLN A 278 -16.14 3.84 -5.87
N VAL A 279 -15.32 4.66 -5.23
CA VAL A 279 -15.72 5.98 -4.74
C VAL A 279 -15.58 7.00 -5.86
N ASN A 280 -16.71 7.66 -6.20
CA ASN A 280 -16.73 8.75 -7.16
C ASN A 280 -16.27 10.05 -6.48
N HIS A 281 -15.27 10.74 -7.05
CA HIS A 281 -14.65 11.90 -6.40
C HIS A 281 -15.56 13.13 -6.36
N ASP A 282 -16.37 13.37 -7.38
CA ASP A 282 -17.31 14.52 -7.40
C ASP A 282 -18.39 14.36 -6.33
N ASN A 283 -18.97 13.16 -6.22
CA ASN A 283 -19.95 12.84 -5.19
C ASN A 283 -19.32 12.89 -3.78
N PHE A 284 -18.08 12.49 -3.66
CA PHE A 284 -17.34 12.58 -2.41
C PHE A 284 -17.15 14.04 -1.98
N ILE A 285 -16.71 14.93 -2.88
CA ILE A 285 -16.57 16.37 -2.63
C ILE A 285 -17.91 16.98 -2.25
N ALA A 286 -18.97 16.69 -3.02
CA ALA A 286 -20.32 17.17 -2.74
C ALA A 286 -20.82 16.74 -1.35
N SER A 287 -20.57 15.49 -0.97
CA SER A 287 -20.93 14.95 0.35
C SER A 287 -20.22 15.67 1.49
N ILE A 288 -18.90 15.96 1.34
CA ILE A 288 -18.17 16.75 2.34
C ILE A 288 -18.76 18.14 2.47
N ALA A 289 -19.01 18.84 1.35
CA ALA A 289 -19.59 20.17 1.35
C ALA A 289 -20.99 20.23 2.02
N GLU A 290 -21.79 19.19 1.82
CA GLU A 290 -23.10 19.03 2.49
C GLU A 290 -22.94 18.86 4.00
N GLN A 291 -22.04 17.96 4.44
CA GLN A 291 -21.81 17.69 5.87
C GLN A 291 -21.19 18.88 6.59
N VAL A 292 -20.37 19.71 5.92
CA VAL A 292 -19.86 20.96 6.46
C VAL A 292 -21.00 21.97 6.66
N ARG A 293 -21.94 22.09 5.70
CA ARG A 293 -23.12 22.94 5.84
C ARG A 293 -24.03 22.49 6.98
N ASP A 294 -24.20 21.20 7.14
CA ASP A 294 -25.00 20.58 8.21
C ASP A 294 -24.32 20.66 9.59
N GLY A 295 -23.07 21.16 9.67
CA GLY A 295 -22.31 21.29 10.90
C GLY A 295 -21.77 19.97 11.45
N LYS A 296 -21.83 18.87 10.69
CA LYS A 296 -21.31 17.54 11.08
C LYS A 296 -19.79 17.48 10.94
N LEU A 297 -19.23 18.17 9.95
CA LEU A 297 -17.81 18.30 9.72
C LEU A 297 -17.36 19.72 10.05
N GLY A 298 -16.64 19.85 11.17
CA GLY A 298 -16.06 21.14 11.60
C GLY A 298 -14.61 21.30 11.10
N GLY A 299 -14.09 22.52 11.16
CA GLY A 299 -12.68 22.82 10.89
C GLY A 299 -12.30 22.96 9.40
N ILE A 300 -13.21 22.75 8.46
CA ILE A 300 -13.00 22.91 7.02
C ILE A 300 -13.36 24.32 6.59
N ALA A 301 -12.48 24.98 5.82
CA ALA A 301 -12.69 26.32 5.28
C ALA A 301 -13.16 26.26 3.82
N ASN A 302 -12.51 25.44 2.99
CA ASN A 302 -12.78 25.29 1.57
C ASN A 302 -12.40 23.89 1.08
N ILE A 303 -12.95 23.49 -0.06
CA ILE A 303 -12.60 22.25 -0.76
C ILE A 303 -12.38 22.59 -2.23
N GLU A 304 -11.25 22.18 -2.76
CA GLU A 304 -10.86 22.42 -4.14
C GLU A 304 -10.44 21.12 -4.82
N ASP A 305 -10.96 20.88 -6.02
CA ASP A 305 -10.49 19.80 -6.87
C ASP A 305 -9.41 20.29 -7.82
N GLN A 306 -8.20 19.80 -7.65
CA GLN A 306 -7.03 20.10 -8.47
C GLN A 306 -6.62 18.88 -9.32
N SER A 307 -7.49 17.89 -9.44
CA SER A 307 -7.24 16.65 -10.19
C SER A 307 -7.11 16.95 -11.70
N SER A 308 -6.21 16.22 -12.34
CA SER A 308 -6.02 16.28 -13.80
C SER A 308 -5.29 15.04 -14.28
N ASP A 309 -5.36 14.75 -15.59
CA ASP A 309 -4.63 13.63 -16.20
C ASP A 309 -3.11 13.68 -15.95
N ARG A 310 -2.56 14.89 -15.76
CA ARG A 310 -1.13 15.10 -15.53
C ARG A 310 -0.73 14.88 -14.08
N VAL A 311 -1.58 15.26 -13.14
CA VAL A 311 -1.28 15.26 -11.68
C VAL A 311 -1.86 14.03 -11.01
N GLY A 312 -2.86 13.40 -11.61
CA GLY A 312 -3.70 12.37 -10.97
C GLY A 312 -4.76 13.00 -10.06
N LEU A 313 -5.28 12.21 -9.14
CA LEU A 313 -6.26 12.68 -8.14
C LEU A 313 -5.57 13.61 -7.13
N ARG A 314 -6.11 14.82 -6.97
CA ARG A 314 -5.66 15.80 -5.98
C ARG A 314 -6.83 16.64 -5.49
N ILE A 315 -7.42 16.25 -4.37
CA ILE A 315 -8.48 17.03 -3.70
C ILE A 315 -7.87 17.72 -2.49
N VAL A 316 -7.95 19.04 -2.45
CA VAL A 316 -7.39 19.88 -1.40
C VAL A 316 -8.52 20.34 -0.47
N VAL A 317 -8.46 19.94 0.79
CA VAL A 317 -9.38 20.36 1.85
C VAL A 317 -8.65 21.40 2.71
N GLU A 318 -8.92 22.67 2.49
CA GLU A 318 -8.34 23.78 3.27
C GLU A 318 -8.95 23.84 4.67
N LEU A 319 -8.10 23.93 5.69
CA LEU A 319 -8.54 23.95 7.07
C LEU A 319 -8.70 25.38 7.61
N LYS A 320 -9.59 25.56 8.58
CA LYS A 320 -9.66 26.80 9.37
C LYS A 320 -8.41 26.93 10.23
N ARG A 321 -8.05 28.18 10.59
CA ARG A 321 -6.79 28.52 11.28
C ARG A 321 -6.59 27.76 12.62
N ASP A 322 -7.66 27.43 13.29
CA ASP A 322 -7.74 26.77 14.60
C ASP A 322 -8.08 25.28 14.52
N ALA A 323 -8.20 24.75 13.32
CA ALA A 323 -8.50 23.34 13.13
C ALA A 323 -7.24 22.46 13.26
N VAL A 324 -7.38 21.35 13.97
CA VAL A 324 -6.34 20.33 14.10
C VAL A 324 -6.46 19.36 12.94
N PRO A 325 -5.47 19.26 12.02
CA PRO A 325 -5.56 18.42 10.82
C PRO A 325 -5.95 16.96 11.12
N LYS A 326 -5.37 16.36 12.17
CA LYS A 326 -5.66 14.99 12.58
C LYS A 326 -7.13 14.79 12.98
N VAL A 327 -7.72 15.74 13.69
CA VAL A 327 -9.12 15.67 14.11
C VAL A 327 -10.05 15.76 12.91
N VAL A 328 -9.76 16.66 11.96
CA VAL A 328 -10.54 16.77 10.72
C VAL A 328 -10.41 15.52 9.87
N CYS A 329 -9.20 14.99 9.71
CA CYS A 329 -8.96 13.75 8.97
C CYS A 329 -9.72 12.55 9.57
N ASN A 330 -9.70 12.39 10.89
CA ASN A 330 -10.45 11.34 11.57
C ASN A 330 -11.96 11.49 11.39
N ASN A 331 -12.47 12.72 11.41
CA ASN A 331 -13.87 12.99 11.13
C ASN A 331 -14.25 12.68 9.67
N LEU A 332 -13.36 12.97 8.71
CA LEU A 332 -13.54 12.58 7.30
C LEU A 332 -13.61 11.06 7.16
N TYR A 333 -12.73 10.29 7.82
CA TYR A 333 -12.80 8.82 7.81
C TYR A 333 -14.08 8.29 8.45
N LYS A 334 -14.57 8.92 9.49
CA LYS A 334 -15.76 8.47 10.22
C LYS A 334 -17.07 8.78 9.49
N HIS A 335 -17.15 9.93 8.81
CA HIS A 335 -18.40 10.48 8.29
C HIS A 335 -18.49 10.51 6.76
N THR A 336 -17.43 10.14 6.02
CA THR A 336 -17.42 10.18 4.57
C THR A 336 -16.92 8.87 3.96
N GLN A 337 -17.01 8.76 2.63
CA GLN A 337 -16.48 7.63 1.87
C GLN A 337 -14.94 7.61 1.76
N LEU A 338 -14.22 8.52 2.44
CA LEU A 338 -12.77 8.45 2.56
C LEU A 338 -12.32 7.15 3.24
N GLN A 339 -13.16 6.58 4.09
CA GLN A 339 -13.09 5.20 4.56
C GLN A 339 -14.40 4.49 4.24
N THR A 340 -14.31 3.33 3.60
CA THR A 340 -15.45 2.47 3.28
C THR A 340 -15.06 1.00 3.37
N SER A 341 -16.04 0.11 3.31
CA SER A 341 -15.80 -1.33 3.32
C SER A 341 -16.20 -1.94 1.98
N PHE A 342 -15.32 -2.77 1.42
CA PHE A 342 -15.63 -3.63 0.29
C PHE A 342 -16.18 -4.96 0.82
N GLY A 343 -17.48 -5.19 0.61
CA GLY A 343 -18.12 -6.45 0.98
C GLY A 343 -17.81 -7.53 -0.05
N ALA A 344 -16.75 -8.30 0.18
CA ALA A 344 -16.38 -9.39 -0.71
C ALA A 344 -17.42 -10.52 -0.64
N ASN A 345 -17.90 -10.97 -1.80
CA ASN A 345 -18.72 -12.16 -1.98
C ASN A 345 -18.24 -12.89 -3.25
N MET A 346 -17.46 -13.93 -3.07
CA MET A 346 -16.75 -14.64 -4.13
C MET A 346 -17.66 -15.69 -4.79
N LEU A 347 -18.78 -15.22 -5.34
CA LEU A 347 -19.81 -16.02 -6.00
C LEU A 347 -19.53 -16.06 -7.51
N ALA A 348 -19.37 -17.24 -8.07
CA ALA A 348 -19.19 -17.46 -9.51
C ALA A 348 -20.00 -18.68 -10.01
N ILE A 349 -20.15 -18.79 -11.31
CA ILE A 349 -20.77 -19.96 -11.95
C ILE A 349 -19.72 -21.06 -12.12
N VAL A 350 -20.04 -22.24 -11.62
CA VAL A 350 -19.26 -23.48 -11.79
C VAL A 350 -20.18 -24.52 -12.40
N ASP A 351 -19.90 -24.98 -13.60
CA ASP A 351 -20.72 -25.97 -14.33
C ASP A 351 -22.21 -25.60 -14.39
N GLY A 352 -22.48 -24.32 -14.67
CA GLY A 352 -23.86 -23.78 -14.76
C GLY A 352 -24.54 -23.53 -13.42
N VAL A 353 -23.86 -23.74 -12.27
CA VAL A 353 -24.43 -23.56 -10.93
C VAL A 353 -23.69 -22.45 -10.17
N PRO A 354 -24.41 -21.48 -9.57
CA PRO A 354 -23.77 -20.44 -8.74
C PRO A 354 -23.23 -21.04 -7.44
N ARG A 355 -21.94 -20.79 -7.15
CA ARG A 355 -21.27 -21.26 -5.94
C ARG A 355 -20.44 -20.13 -5.32
N THR A 356 -20.51 -19.99 -3.99
CA THR A 356 -19.55 -19.17 -3.25
C THR A 356 -18.30 -19.99 -3.03
N LEU A 357 -17.16 -19.49 -3.50
CA LEU A 357 -15.89 -20.22 -3.57
C LEU A 357 -14.85 -19.58 -2.63
N ARG A 358 -13.97 -20.42 -2.09
CA ARG A 358 -12.74 -20.03 -1.42
C ARG A 358 -11.68 -19.67 -2.45
N LEU A 359 -10.62 -18.99 -2.02
CA LEU A 359 -9.53 -18.58 -2.93
C LEU A 359 -8.85 -19.79 -3.59
N ASP A 360 -8.57 -20.83 -2.83
CA ASP A 360 -7.97 -22.07 -3.33
C ASP A 360 -8.82 -22.76 -4.41
N GLN A 361 -10.14 -22.77 -4.20
CA GLN A 361 -11.09 -23.36 -5.16
C GLN A 361 -11.11 -22.57 -6.47
N MET A 362 -11.09 -21.23 -6.41
CA MET A 362 -11.03 -20.40 -7.62
C MET A 362 -9.74 -20.62 -8.40
N ILE A 363 -8.60 -20.71 -7.71
CA ILE A 363 -7.30 -21.00 -8.35
C ILE A 363 -7.33 -22.41 -8.96
N ARG A 364 -7.90 -23.39 -8.26
CA ARG A 364 -8.03 -24.76 -8.74
C ARG A 364 -8.85 -24.84 -10.03
N HIS A 365 -10.02 -24.22 -10.08
CA HIS A 365 -10.83 -24.18 -11.30
C HIS A 365 -10.12 -23.51 -12.47
N TYR A 366 -9.35 -22.47 -12.20
CA TYR A 366 -8.52 -21.86 -13.23
C TYR A 366 -7.43 -22.83 -13.74
N VAL A 367 -6.72 -23.52 -12.85
CA VAL A 367 -5.68 -24.51 -13.19
C VAL A 367 -6.28 -25.66 -13.99
N GLU A 368 -7.40 -26.24 -13.55
CA GLU A 368 -8.11 -27.30 -14.24
C GLU A 368 -8.52 -26.88 -15.66
N HIS A 369 -9.05 -25.65 -15.80
CA HIS A 369 -9.39 -25.10 -17.11
C HIS A 369 -8.17 -24.95 -18.02
N GLN A 370 -7.02 -24.46 -17.50
CA GLN A 370 -5.81 -24.34 -18.30
C GLN A 370 -5.26 -25.69 -18.76
N LEU A 371 -5.32 -26.70 -17.90
CA LEU A 371 -4.92 -28.07 -18.26
C LEU A 371 -5.81 -28.64 -19.37
N ASP A 372 -7.13 -28.43 -19.29
CA ASP A 372 -8.06 -28.82 -20.36
C ASP A 372 -7.75 -28.10 -21.68
N VAL A 373 -7.52 -26.80 -21.64
CA VAL A 373 -7.11 -26.00 -22.81
C VAL A 373 -5.84 -26.55 -23.46
N ILE A 374 -4.81 -26.91 -22.65
CA ILE A 374 -3.57 -27.49 -23.16
C ILE A 374 -3.82 -28.87 -23.81
N VAL A 375 -4.59 -29.74 -23.18
CA VAL A 375 -4.92 -31.04 -23.70
C VAL A 375 -5.68 -30.94 -25.03
N ARG A 376 -6.72 -30.10 -25.08
CA ARG A 376 -7.53 -29.88 -26.29
C ARG A 376 -6.71 -29.26 -27.41
N ARG A 377 -5.92 -28.24 -27.15
CA ARG A 377 -5.00 -27.64 -28.12
C ARG A 377 -4.01 -28.65 -28.67
N THR A 378 -3.40 -29.43 -27.80
CA THR A 378 -2.42 -30.45 -28.19
C THR A 378 -3.07 -31.55 -29.05
N THR A 379 -4.28 -31.98 -28.69
CA THR A 379 -5.07 -32.94 -29.46
C THR A 379 -5.40 -32.41 -30.86
N TYR A 380 -5.81 -31.13 -30.94
CA TYR A 380 -6.05 -30.47 -32.23
C TYR A 380 -4.80 -30.42 -33.09
N ARG A 381 -3.67 -30.00 -32.54
CA ARG A 381 -2.39 -29.91 -33.24
C ARG A 381 -1.89 -31.30 -33.66
N LEU A 382 -2.02 -32.31 -32.79
CA LEU A 382 -1.68 -33.69 -33.11
C LEU A 382 -2.51 -34.21 -34.28
N ARG A 383 -3.83 -33.97 -34.29
CA ARG A 383 -4.70 -34.34 -35.41
C ARG A 383 -4.23 -33.67 -36.70
N LYS A 384 -3.96 -32.35 -36.66
CA LYS A 384 -3.47 -31.62 -37.85
C LYS A 384 -2.09 -32.05 -38.31
N ALA A 385 -1.20 -32.33 -37.40
CA ALA A 385 0.13 -32.88 -37.71
C ALA A 385 0.04 -34.27 -38.36
N ASN A 386 -0.81 -35.15 -37.82
CA ASN A 386 -1.06 -36.48 -38.41
C ASN A 386 -1.69 -36.37 -39.80
N GLU A 387 -2.69 -35.52 -40.02
CA GLU A 387 -3.29 -35.26 -41.34
C GLU A 387 -2.21 -34.87 -42.37
N ARG A 388 -1.30 -33.98 -41.97
CA ARG A 388 -0.19 -33.50 -42.80
C ARG A 388 0.87 -34.55 -43.01
N ALA A 389 1.27 -35.28 -41.98
CA ALA A 389 2.23 -36.38 -42.07
C ALA A 389 1.71 -37.48 -42.98
N HIS A 390 0.42 -37.79 -42.91
CA HIS A 390 -0.24 -38.76 -43.76
C HIS A 390 -0.08 -38.44 -45.24
N ILE A 391 -0.32 -37.17 -45.63
CA ILE A 391 -0.13 -36.72 -47.01
C ILE A 391 1.36 -36.80 -47.39
N LEU A 392 2.28 -36.33 -46.52
CA LEU A 392 3.72 -36.33 -46.80
C LEU A 392 4.28 -37.73 -46.97
N ARG A 393 3.82 -38.72 -46.18
CA ARG A 393 4.18 -40.14 -46.32
C ARG A 393 3.79 -40.67 -47.69
N GLY A 394 2.59 -40.33 -48.19
CA GLY A 394 2.15 -40.67 -49.55
C GLY A 394 3.05 -40.08 -50.65
N LEU A 395 3.39 -38.79 -50.47
CA LEU A 395 4.28 -38.07 -51.40
C LEU A 395 5.71 -38.65 -51.40
N VAL A 396 6.26 -39.07 -50.25
CA VAL A 396 7.58 -39.73 -50.17
C VAL A 396 7.54 -41.05 -50.89
N LYS A 397 6.51 -41.91 -50.66
CA LYS A 397 6.33 -43.16 -51.40
C LYS A 397 6.28 -42.97 -52.94
N ALA A 398 5.56 -41.92 -53.39
CA ALA A 398 5.50 -41.57 -54.81
C ALA A 398 6.84 -41.10 -55.37
N LEU A 399 7.64 -40.36 -54.59
CA LEU A 399 8.96 -39.89 -54.99
C LEU A 399 10.00 -41.04 -55.02
N ASP A 400 9.83 -42.03 -54.18
CA ASP A 400 10.69 -43.24 -54.18
C ASP A 400 10.42 -44.15 -55.40
N ALA A 401 9.18 -44.17 -55.91
CA ALA A 401 8.77 -44.90 -57.10
C ALA A 401 8.40 -43.97 -58.27
N LEU A 402 9.18 -42.89 -58.44
CA LEU A 402 8.82 -41.77 -59.34
C LEU A 402 8.58 -42.19 -60.79
N ASP A 403 9.45 -43.00 -61.33
CA ASP A 403 9.34 -43.43 -62.73
C ASP A 403 8.08 -44.24 -63.00
N GLU A 404 7.71 -45.18 -62.09
CA GLU A 404 6.52 -45.96 -62.13
C GLU A 404 5.24 -45.15 -62.00
N VAL A 405 5.26 -44.13 -61.07
CA VAL A 405 4.17 -43.19 -60.90
C VAL A 405 3.93 -42.32 -62.13
N ILE A 406 4.99 -41.84 -62.76
CA ILE A 406 4.90 -41.07 -64.05
C ILE A 406 4.38 -41.94 -65.17
N ALA A 407 4.88 -43.15 -65.29
CA ALA A 407 4.45 -44.08 -66.33
C ALA A 407 2.97 -44.42 -66.17
N LEU A 408 2.51 -44.74 -64.99
CA LEU A 408 1.10 -45.01 -64.64
C LEU A 408 0.17 -43.83 -64.96
N ILE A 409 0.53 -42.62 -64.53
CA ILE A 409 -0.30 -41.41 -64.75
C ILE A 409 -0.40 -41.16 -66.26
N ARG A 410 0.67 -41.32 -67.06
CA ARG A 410 0.64 -41.11 -68.48
C ARG A 410 -0.14 -42.20 -69.24
N ALA A 411 -0.20 -43.41 -68.74
CA ALA A 411 -0.95 -44.45 -69.30
C ALA A 411 -2.44 -44.44 -69.00
N SER A 412 -2.87 -43.69 -67.99
CA SER A 412 -4.25 -43.61 -67.53
C SER A 412 -5.08 -42.70 -68.43
N GLU A 413 -6.25 -43.08 -68.86
CA GLU A 413 -7.15 -42.28 -69.70
C GLU A 413 -7.90 -41.25 -68.93
N THR A 414 -8.14 -41.48 -67.64
CA THR A 414 -8.85 -40.58 -66.75
C THR A 414 -8.12 -40.43 -65.39
N VAL A 415 -8.41 -39.30 -64.65
CA VAL A 415 -7.84 -39.07 -63.35
C VAL A 415 -8.29 -40.14 -62.33
N ASP A 416 -9.50 -40.64 -62.45
CA ASP A 416 -10.02 -41.70 -61.58
C ASP A 416 -9.30 -43.05 -61.77
N ILE A 417 -8.95 -43.39 -63.03
CA ILE A 417 -8.12 -44.57 -63.33
C ILE A 417 -6.72 -44.37 -62.78
N ALA A 418 -6.13 -43.20 -62.96
CA ALA A 418 -4.81 -42.90 -62.42
C ALA A 418 -4.81 -42.99 -60.88
N ARG A 419 -5.86 -42.46 -60.21
CA ARG A 419 -6.03 -42.56 -58.77
C ARG A 419 -6.09 -44.00 -58.28
N ALA A 420 -6.95 -44.81 -58.85
CA ALA A 420 -7.09 -46.20 -58.48
C ALA A 420 -5.76 -46.97 -58.69
N GLY A 421 -5.07 -46.73 -59.81
CA GLY A 421 -3.75 -47.34 -60.06
C GLY A 421 -2.67 -46.94 -59.09
N LEU A 422 -2.65 -45.66 -58.65
CA LEU A 422 -1.72 -45.17 -57.61
C LEU A 422 -1.95 -45.79 -56.24
N ILE A 423 -3.24 -45.99 -55.89
CA ILE A 423 -3.63 -46.70 -54.67
C ILE A 423 -3.08 -48.10 -54.62
N GLU A 424 -3.24 -48.84 -55.71
CA GLU A 424 -2.76 -50.20 -55.84
C GLU A 424 -1.21 -50.30 -55.94
N LEU A 425 -0.57 -49.41 -56.71
CA LEU A 425 0.87 -49.41 -56.91
C LEU A 425 1.66 -49.10 -55.64
N LEU A 426 1.21 -48.05 -54.84
CA LEU A 426 1.97 -47.56 -53.71
C LEU A 426 1.42 -48.02 -52.37
N ASP A 427 0.33 -48.81 -52.37
CA ASP A 427 -0.38 -49.10 -51.11
C ASP A 427 -0.67 -47.86 -50.26
N ILE A 428 -1.47 -46.99 -50.86
CA ILE A 428 -1.86 -45.70 -50.29
C ILE A 428 -3.38 -45.51 -50.36
N ASP A 429 -3.91 -44.55 -49.62
CA ASP A 429 -5.33 -44.25 -49.71
C ASP A 429 -5.69 -43.17 -50.75
N GLU A 430 -6.99 -42.87 -50.86
CA GLU A 430 -7.52 -41.91 -51.83
C GLU A 430 -7.01 -40.49 -51.59
N ILE A 431 -6.85 -40.07 -50.32
CA ILE A 431 -6.35 -38.72 -49.94
C ILE A 431 -4.90 -38.57 -50.39
N GLN A 432 -4.08 -39.57 -50.16
CA GLN A 432 -2.67 -39.59 -50.55
C GLN A 432 -2.54 -39.65 -52.10
N ALA A 433 -3.34 -40.45 -52.74
CA ALA A 433 -3.36 -40.56 -54.22
C ALA A 433 -3.78 -39.22 -54.86
N GLN A 434 -4.79 -38.55 -54.32
CA GLN A 434 -5.20 -37.22 -54.79
C GLN A 434 -4.09 -36.19 -54.59
N ALA A 435 -3.41 -36.19 -53.44
CA ALA A 435 -2.30 -35.28 -53.18
C ALA A 435 -1.10 -35.50 -54.15
N ILE A 436 -0.87 -36.72 -54.59
CA ILE A 436 0.13 -37.06 -55.62
C ILE A 436 -0.30 -36.50 -56.98
N LEU A 437 -1.57 -36.66 -57.37
CA LEU A 437 -2.09 -36.15 -58.64
C LEU A 437 -2.11 -34.60 -58.68
N ASP A 438 -2.31 -33.96 -57.58
CA ASP A 438 -2.29 -32.49 -57.44
C ASP A 438 -0.86 -31.92 -57.31
N MET A 439 0.16 -32.77 -57.26
CA MET A 439 1.55 -32.37 -57.10
C MET A 439 2.07 -31.65 -58.35
N GLN A 440 2.60 -30.43 -58.14
CA GLN A 440 3.21 -29.66 -59.24
C GLN A 440 4.53 -30.26 -59.71
N LEU A 441 4.75 -30.32 -61.03
CA LEU A 441 5.95 -30.90 -61.64
C LEU A 441 7.26 -30.36 -61.10
N ARG A 442 7.32 -29.07 -60.65
CA ARG A 442 8.49 -28.48 -60.01
C ARG A 442 8.95 -29.20 -58.76
N ARG A 443 8.05 -29.86 -58.03
CA ARG A 443 8.34 -30.62 -56.80
C ARG A 443 9.07 -31.96 -57.06
N LEU A 444 9.22 -32.36 -58.34
CA LEU A 444 9.99 -33.53 -58.72
C LEU A 444 11.51 -33.24 -58.78
N ALA A 445 11.94 -32.01 -58.69
CA ALA A 445 13.35 -31.64 -58.64
C ALA A 445 14.03 -32.18 -57.36
N ALA A 446 15.29 -32.59 -57.44
CA ALA A 446 16.01 -33.26 -56.35
C ALA A 446 16.04 -32.44 -55.05
N LEU A 447 16.14 -31.11 -55.13
CA LEU A 447 16.10 -30.21 -53.97
C LEU A 447 14.73 -30.18 -53.30
N GLU A 448 13.65 -30.19 -54.07
CA GLU A 448 12.27 -30.20 -53.54
C GLU A 448 11.92 -31.58 -52.95
N ARG A 449 12.43 -32.67 -53.49
CA ARG A 449 12.34 -34.02 -52.90
C ARG A 449 12.94 -34.04 -51.49
N GLN A 450 14.15 -33.54 -51.33
CA GLN A 450 14.79 -33.48 -49.99
C GLN A 450 13.98 -32.66 -49.03
N ARG A 451 13.38 -31.53 -49.46
CA ARG A 451 12.48 -30.73 -48.59
C ARG A 451 11.26 -31.48 -48.09
N ILE A 452 10.64 -32.30 -48.95
CA ILE A 452 9.48 -33.13 -48.56
C ILE A 452 9.88 -34.15 -47.50
N VAL A 453 11.06 -34.78 -47.66
CA VAL A 453 11.61 -35.72 -46.66
C VAL A 453 11.92 -35.02 -45.36
N ASP A 454 12.56 -33.83 -45.41
CA ASP A 454 12.90 -33.04 -44.24
C ASP A 454 11.63 -32.51 -43.53
N ASP A 455 10.60 -32.09 -44.29
CA ASP A 455 9.30 -31.70 -43.74
C ASP A 455 8.58 -32.87 -43.07
N LEU A 456 8.63 -34.08 -43.64
CA LEU A 456 8.08 -35.26 -42.99
C LEU A 456 8.79 -35.55 -41.66
N ALA A 457 10.13 -35.52 -41.63
CA ALA A 457 10.89 -35.78 -40.43
C ALA A 457 10.59 -34.73 -39.32
N LYS A 458 10.40 -33.44 -39.68
CA LYS A 458 10.00 -32.38 -38.75
C LYS A 458 8.61 -32.63 -38.17
N ILE A 459 7.63 -32.97 -39.01
CA ILE A 459 6.26 -33.26 -38.57
C ILE A 459 6.22 -34.51 -37.68
N GLU A 460 6.99 -35.54 -38.00
CA GLU A 460 7.06 -36.75 -37.16
C GLU A 460 7.69 -36.45 -35.78
N ALA A 461 8.69 -35.60 -35.73
CA ALA A 461 9.24 -35.13 -34.47
C ALA A 461 8.23 -34.29 -33.66
N GLU A 462 7.44 -33.44 -34.35
CA GLU A 462 6.35 -32.68 -33.74
C GLU A 462 5.24 -33.61 -33.19
N ILE A 463 4.86 -34.62 -33.95
CA ILE A 463 3.87 -35.64 -33.52
C ILE A 463 4.34 -36.32 -32.22
N ALA A 464 5.61 -36.78 -32.20
CA ALA A 464 6.18 -37.44 -31.03
C ALA A 464 6.20 -36.50 -29.79
N ASP A 465 6.49 -35.23 -30.00
CA ASP A 465 6.44 -34.22 -28.94
C ASP A 465 5.01 -33.99 -28.41
N LEU A 466 4.03 -33.86 -29.32
CA LEU A 466 2.62 -33.68 -28.96
C LEU A 466 2.04 -34.90 -28.24
N GLU A 467 2.40 -36.12 -28.67
CA GLU A 467 2.04 -37.37 -27.99
C GLU A 467 2.64 -37.43 -26.58
N ASP A 468 3.89 -37.01 -26.42
CA ASP A 468 4.56 -36.95 -25.12
C ASP A 468 3.89 -35.92 -24.16
N ILE A 469 3.45 -34.79 -24.68
CA ILE A 469 2.67 -33.81 -23.88
C ILE A 469 1.35 -34.42 -23.40
N LEU A 470 0.62 -35.14 -24.28
CA LEU A 470 -0.64 -35.76 -23.90
C LEU A 470 -0.47 -36.90 -22.90
N ALA A 471 0.65 -37.65 -22.98
CA ALA A 471 0.94 -38.76 -22.09
C ALA A 471 1.41 -38.34 -20.68
N LYS A 472 1.93 -37.10 -20.51
CA LYS A 472 2.59 -36.65 -19.27
C LYS A 472 1.90 -35.46 -18.64
N PRO A 473 1.05 -35.66 -17.62
CA PRO A 473 0.40 -34.55 -16.92
C PRO A 473 1.37 -33.51 -16.32
N GLU A 474 2.56 -33.93 -15.88
CA GLU A 474 3.60 -33.01 -15.36
C GLU A 474 4.07 -32.04 -16.45
N ARG A 475 4.18 -32.53 -17.69
CA ARG A 475 4.57 -31.69 -18.82
C ARG A 475 3.49 -30.66 -19.16
N GLN A 476 2.22 -31.05 -19.06
CA GLN A 476 1.08 -30.15 -19.24
C GLN A 476 1.11 -29.06 -18.19
N ARG A 477 1.35 -29.36 -16.90
CA ARG A 477 1.52 -28.40 -15.81
C ARG A 477 2.68 -27.44 -16.05
N THR A 478 3.81 -27.94 -16.55
CA THR A 478 4.97 -27.12 -16.92
C THR A 478 4.62 -26.12 -18.01
N ILE A 479 3.88 -26.53 -19.04
CA ILE A 479 3.44 -25.63 -20.12
C ILE A 479 2.55 -24.52 -19.57
N VAL A 480 1.56 -24.84 -18.73
CA VAL A 480 0.69 -23.82 -18.10
C VAL A 480 1.52 -22.84 -17.28
N ARG A 481 2.49 -23.33 -16.52
CA ARG A 481 3.41 -22.50 -15.71
C ARG A 481 4.21 -21.53 -16.58
N ASP A 482 4.87 -22.06 -17.63
CA ASP A 482 5.74 -21.27 -18.50
C ASP A 482 4.95 -20.19 -19.26
N GLU A 483 3.76 -20.54 -19.74
CA GLU A 483 2.89 -19.62 -20.44
C GLU A 483 2.36 -18.50 -19.53
N LEU A 484 1.99 -18.82 -18.28
CA LEU A 484 1.60 -17.81 -17.30
C LEU A 484 2.79 -16.95 -16.89
N ALA A 485 3.99 -17.52 -16.74
CA ALA A 485 5.20 -16.78 -16.43
C ALA A 485 5.53 -15.74 -17.51
N GLU A 486 5.41 -16.10 -18.80
CA GLU A 486 5.57 -15.16 -19.92
C GLU A 486 4.60 -13.96 -19.83
N ILE A 487 3.34 -14.24 -19.46
CA ILE A 487 2.31 -13.20 -19.30
C ILE A 487 2.64 -12.29 -18.11
N VAL A 488 3.08 -12.86 -16.99
CA VAL A 488 3.46 -12.09 -15.80
C VAL A 488 4.70 -11.24 -16.03
N ASP A 489 5.69 -11.75 -16.74
CA ASP A 489 6.89 -10.97 -17.10
C ASP A 489 6.54 -9.75 -17.98
N ARG A 490 5.54 -9.91 -18.85
CA ARG A 490 5.14 -8.86 -19.78
C ARG A 490 4.16 -7.86 -19.19
N TYR A 491 3.20 -8.30 -18.36
CA TYR A 491 2.07 -7.50 -17.90
C TYR A 491 1.98 -7.38 -16.38
N GLY A 492 2.79 -8.11 -15.62
CA GLY A 492 2.83 -8.01 -14.16
C GLY A 492 3.45 -6.70 -13.70
N ASP A 493 2.76 -6.01 -12.82
CA ASP A 493 3.18 -4.74 -12.22
C ASP A 493 3.25 -4.84 -10.69
N GLU A 494 3.73 -3.79 -10.05
CA GLU A 494 3.76 -3.69 -8.60
C GLU A 494 2.35 -3.49 -8.02
N ARG A 495 2.19 -3.92 -6.77
CA ARG A 495 0.96 -3.71 -6.01
C ARG A 495 0.66 -2.22 -5.87
N ARG A 496 -0.58 -1.83 -6.17
CA ARG A 496 -1.08 -0.46 -6.02
C ARG A 496 -1.64 -0.20 -4.62
N SER A 497 -2.49 -1.12 -4.11
CA SER A 497 -3.07 -0.99 -2.78
C SER A 497 -2.10 -1.45 -1.68
N ARG A 498 -1.96 -0.66 -0.62
CA ARG A 498 -1.10 -0.96 0.52
C ARG A 498 -1.91 -1.54 1.66
N ILE A 499 -1.44 -2.63 2.26
CA ILE A 499 -2.09 -3.27 3.42
C ILE A 499 -1.41 -2.74 4.68
N VAL A 500 -2.19 -2.16 5.58
CA VAL A 500 -1.72 -1.57 6.84
C VAL A 500 -2.37 -2.27 8.03
N ALA A 501 -1.72 -2.23 9.18
CA ALA A 501 -2.22 -2.88 10.38
C ALA A 501 -3.61 -2.34 10.82
N ALA A 502 -4.37 -3.19 11.49
CA ALA A 502 -5.74 -2.90 11.95
C ALA A 502 -5.83 -2.00 13.18
N ASP A 503 -4.69 -1.56 13.73
CA ASP A 503 -4.68 -0.74 14.95
C ASP A 503 -5.49 0.53 14.72
N GLY A 504 -6.61 0.60 15.40
CA GLY A 504 -7.74 1.54 15.38
C GLY A 504 -7.54 2.97 14.91
N GLU A 505 -6.33 3.40 14.74
CA GLU A 505 -5.91 4.62 14.08
C GLU A 505 -4.98 4.22 12.92
N VAL A 506 -5.24 4.72 11.73
CA VAL A 506 -4.19 4.81 10.72
C VAL A 506 -3.03 5.47 11.43
N SER A 507 -2.00 4.71 11.70
CA SER A 507 -0.79 5.28 12.23
C SER A 507 -0.33 6.27 11.17
N ASP A 508 -0.35 7.58 11.51
CA ASP A 508 0.22 8.59 10.63
C ASP A 508 1.68 8.25 10.28
N GLU A 509 2.28 7.31 11.02
CA GLU A 509 3.59 6.73 10.79
C GLU A 509 3.74 6.08 9.41
N ASP A 510 2.70 5.38 8.93
CA ASP A 510 2.75 4.70 7.62
C ASP A 510 2.62 5.67 6.44
N LEU A 511 2.14 6.88 6.69
CA LEU A 511 1.93 7.92 5.68
C LEU A 511 3.05 8.96 5.62
N ILE A 512 3.92 9.00 6.65
CA ILE A 512 4.98 9.99 6.78
C ILE A 512 6.33 9.34 6.47
N ALA A 513 7.09 9.96 5.56
CA ALA A 513 8.45 9.54 5.30
C ALA A 513 9.28 9.61 6.59
N ARG A 514 10.13 8.62 6.85
CA ARG A 514 11.14 8.69 7.91
C ARG A 514 12.20 9.70 7.48
N GLU A 515 12.18 10.85 8.10
CA GLU A 515 13.14 11.93 7.88
C GLU A 515 13.69 12.40 9.23
N ASP A 516 14.94 12.84 9.25
CA ASP A 516 15.49 13.52 10.40
C ASP A 516 15.01 14.96 10.42
N VAL A 517 14.47 15.38 11.55
CA VAL A 517 13.94 16.72 11.78
C VAL A 517 14.58 17.37 13.00
N VAL A 518 14.73 18.68 12.96
CA VAL A 518 15.14 19.49 14.11
C VAL A 518 13.88 19.92 14.87
N VAL A 519 13.78 19.51 16.11
CA VAL A 519 12.71 19.96 17.02
C VAL A 519 13.21 21.12 17.84
N THR A 520 12.44 22.19 17.86
CA THR A 520 12.70 23.41 18.64
C THR A 520 11.52 23.67 19.56
N ILE A 521 11.80 23.79 20.88
CA ILE A 521 10.78 24.08 21.87
C ILE A 521 11.25 25.29 22.72
N THR A 522 10.39 26.31 22.88
CA THR A 522 10.70 27.52 23.63
C THR A 522 10.27 27.39 25.09
N GLU A 523 10.78 28.30 25.95
CA GLU A 523 10.43 28.40 27.38
C GLU A 523 8.94 28.67 27.59
N THR A 524 8.33 29.48 26.72
CA THR A 524 6.88 29.75 26.76
C THR A 524 6.02 28.66 26.13
N GLY A 525 6.62 27.54 25.67
CA GLY A 525 5.90 26.37 25.19
C GLY A 525 5.55 26.37 23.70
N TYR A 526 6.20 27.19 22.86
CA TYR A 526 6.05 27.07 21.40
C TYR A 526 6.96 25.96 20.88
N ALA A 527 6.41 25.05 20.09
CA ALA A 527 7.11 23.94 19.48
C ALA A 527 6.98 23.94 17.97
N LYS A 528 8.03 23.48 17.29
CA LYS A 528 8.04 23.26 15.85
C LYS A 528 9.03 22.15 15.49
N ARG A 529 8.83 21.55 14.33
CA ARG A 529 9.84 20.73 13.64
C ARG A 529 10.27 21.42 12.35
N THR A 530 11.53 21.26 11.99
CA THR A 530 12.12 21.82 10.77
C THR A 530 12.97 20.75 10.11
N LYS A 531 12.93 20.63 8.78
CA LYS A 531 13.77 19.66 8.04
C LYS A 531 15.23 19.98 8.24
N THR A 532 16.06 18.95 8.44
CA THR A 532 17.52 19.09 8.67
C THR A 532 18.22 19.78 7.51
N ASP A 533 17.74 19.60 6.27
CA ASP A 533 18.28 20.22 5.06
C ASP A 533 18.31 21.76 5.11
N LEU A 534 17.44 22.37 5.91
CA LEU A 534 17.40 23.82 6.13
C LEU A 534 18.50 24.33 7.09
N TYR A 535 19.22 23.42 7.75
CA TYR A 535 20.33 23.68 8.67
C TYR A 535 21.67 23.29 8.08
N ARG A 536 21.95 23.60 6.81
CA ARG A 536 23.25 23.30 6.17
C ARG A 536 24.43 23.76 7.03
N SER A 537 25.41 22.90 7.23
CA SER A 537 26.66 23.19 7.94
C SER A 537 27.37 24.40 7.32
N GLN A 538 27.54 25.46 8.09
CA GLN A 538 28.40 26.59 7.72
C GLN A 538 29.84 26.32 8.14
N LYS A 539 30.80 26.61 7.23
CA LYS A 539 32.23 26.55 7.53
C LYS A 539 32.57 27.54 8.66
N ARG A 540 33.60 27.20 9.49
CA ARG A 540 34.13 28.01 10.56
C ARG A 540 34.29 29.50 10.14
N GLY A 541 33.68 30.43 10.90
CA GLY A 541 33.76 31.89 10.66
C GLY A 541 32.47 32.56 10.18
N GLY A 542 31.37 31.83 9.99
CA GLY A 542 30.06 32.40 9.65
C GLY A 542 29.37 33.07 10.85
N LYS A 543 28.63 34.17 10.63
CA LYS A 543 27.72 34.75 11.62
C LYS A 543 26.65 33.71 11.96
N GLY A 544 26.50 33.37 13.26
CA GLY A 544 25.53 32.38 13.71
C GLY A 544 24.13 32.61 13.13
N VAL A 545 23.40 31.56 12.89
CA VAL A 545 22.10 31.63 12.23
C VAL A 545 21.00 31.63 13.28
N GLN A 546 20.07 32.59 13.16
CA GLN A 546 18.94 32.76 14.06
C GLN A 546 17.96 31.57 13.93
N GLY A 547 17.78 30.78 15.00
CA GLY A 547 17.01 29.53 14.99
C GLY A 547 15.48 29.71 15.11
N ALA A 548 14.98 30.87 15.50
CA ALA A 548 13.55 31.19 15.57
C ALA A 548 13.32 32.71 15.63
N GLY A 549 12.22 33.20 15.05
CA GLY A 549 11.70 34.56 15.25
C GLY A 549 10.96 34.63 16.58
N LEU A 550 11.70 34.91 17.67
CA LEU A 550 11.17 34.92 19.02
C LEU A 550 10.52 36.31 19.34
N LYS A 551 9.48 36.34 20.21
CA LYS A 551 9.08 37.55 20.89
C LYS A 551 10.20 37.96 21.83
N GLN A 552 10.21 39.26 22.24
CA GLN A 552 11.26 39.88 23.02
C GLN A 552 11.61 39.21 24.37
N ASP A 553 10.75 38.23 24.83
CA ASP A 553 10.90 37.54 26.12
C ASP A 553 10.81 35.99 26.01
N ASP A 554 10.93 35.38 24.81
CA ASP A 554 10.87 33.93 24.65
C ASP A 554 12.22 33.35 24.20
N ILE A 555 12.56 32.13 24.66
CA ILE A 555 13.88 31.54 24.52
C ILE A 555 13.74 30.10 24.09
N VAL A 556 14.57 29.64 23.14
CA VAL A 556 14.67 28.21 22.78
C VAL A 556 15.29 27.46 23.97
N ARG A 557 14.54 26.58 24.60
CA ARG A 557 14.99 25.77 25.74
C ARG A 557 15.41 24.37 25.32
N HIS A 558 14.71 23.75 24.38
CA HIS A 558 15.03 22.45 23.86
C HIS A 558 15.24 22.54 22.37
N PHE A 559 16.36 21.98 21.93
CA PHE A 559 16.77 21.88 20.52
C PHE A 559 17.47 20.55 20.32
N PHE A 560 16.92 19.67 19.49
CA PHE A 560 17.47 18.35 19.22
C PHE A 560 17.05 17.83 17.86
N VAL A 561 17.85 16.92 17.30
CA VAL A 561 17.54 16.19 16.07
C VAL A 561 16.91 14.86 16.44
N CYS A 562 15.85 14.49 15.77
CA CYS A 562 15.16 13.22 15.95
C CYS A 562 14.53 12.78 14.64
N SER A 563 14.16 11.49 14.53
CA SER A 563 13.33 11.01 13.43
C SER A 563 11.90 11.54 13.57
N THR A 564 11.22 11.79 12.45
CA THR A 564 9.77 12.09 12.43
C THR A 564 8.95 11.11 13.26
N HIS A 565 9.41 9.86 13.40
CA HIS A 565 8.72 8.76 14.09
C HIS A 565 9.09 8.61 15.57
N ASP A 566 10.02 9.39 16.07
CA ASP A 566 10.42 9.34 17.49
C ASP A 566 9.33 9.90 18.39
N TRP A 567 9.23 9.34 19.59
CA TRP A 567 8.38 9.87 20.65
C TRP A 567 9.06 11.03 21.35
N ILE A 568 8.28 12.08 21.60
CA ILE A 568 8.68 13.21 22.41
C ILE A 568 7.82 13.20 23.67
N LEU A 569 8.46 13.06 24.83
CA LEU A 569 7.83 13.04 26.12
C LEU A 569 7.93 14.44 26.74
N PHE A 570 6.82 15.07 27.02
CA PHE A 570 6.71 16.39 27.63
C PHE A 570 6.36 16.23 29.11
N PHE A 571 7.33 16.45 29.97
CA PHE A 571 7.13 16.46 31.41
C PHE A 571 6.76 17.86 31.87
N THR A 572 5.66 18.00 32.64
CA THR A 572 5.17 19.28 33.13
C THR A 572 5.55 19.56 34.59
N THR A 573 5.59 20.83 34.98
CA THR A 573 5.85 21.24 36.36
C THR A 573 4.85 20.64 37.34
N ALA A 574 3.65 20.26 36.89
CA ALA A 574 2.62 19.59 37.70
C ALA A 574 2.86 18.07 37.88
N GLY A 575 4.00 17.53 37.40
CA GLY A 575 4.33 16.11 37.56
C GLY A 575 3.59 15.18 36.63
N ARG A 576 3.08 15.67 35.52
CA ARG A 576 2.45 14.89 34.45
C ARG A 576 3.39 14.72 33.27
N VAL A 577 3.14 13.68 32.46
CA VAL A 577 3.80 13.48 31.18
C VAL A 577 2.77 13.35 30.08
N TYR A 578 3.00 14.06 29.00
CA TYR A 578 2.31 13.95 27.72
C TYR A 578 3.25 13.44 26.67
N ARG A 579 2.73 12.77 25.66
CA ARG A 579 3.55 12.26 24.57
C ARG A 579 2.99 12.74 23.22
N ALA A 580 3.90 12.96 22.28
CA ALA A 580 3.59 13.19 20.89
C ALA A 580 4.66 12.54 20.03
N LYS A 581 4.31 12.14 18.80
CA LYS A 581 5.31 11.82 17.80
C LYS A 581 5.92 13.11 17.25
N ALA A 582 7.18 13.05 16.81
CA ALA A 582 7.84 14.23 16.25
C ALA A 582 7.09 14.78 15.02
N TYR A 583 6.46 13.91 14.21
CA TYR A 583 5.66 14.33 13.07
C TYR A 583 4.35 15.05 13.45
N GLU A 584 3.85 14.90 14.68
CA GLU A 584 2.67 15.63 15.18
C GLU A 584 2.98 17.09 15.49
N LEU A 585 4.25 17.43 15.67
CA LEU A 585 4.67 18.82 15.82
C LEU A 585 4.53 19.56 14.49
N PRO A 586 4.12 20.85 14.51
CA PRO A 586 3.94 21.63 13.30
C PRO A 586 5.27 21.78 12.54
N GLU A 587 5.22 21.46 11.25
CA GLU A 587 6.34 21.75 10.36
C GLU A 587 6.40 23.26 10.09
N ALA A 588 7.55 23.85 10.28
CA ALA A 588 7.70 25.27 10.11
C ALA A 588 9.10 25.62 9.60
N SER A 589 9.21 26.76 8.91
CA SER A 589 10.48 27.30 8.50
C SER A 589 11.37 27.62 9.72
N ARG A 590 12.67 27.69 9.49
CA ARG A 590 13.66 27.98 10.54
C ARG A 590 13.35 29.25 11.34
N THR A 591 12.83 30.30 10.71
CA THR A 591 12.52 31.61 11.34
C THR A 591 11.09 31.69 11.89
N ALA A 592 10.22 30.74 11.62
CA ALA A 592 8.85 30.70 12.13
C ALA A 592 8.83 30.41 13.65
N ARG A 593 7.80 30.89 14.34
CA ARG A 593 7.64 30.72 15.79
C ARG A 593 7.20 29.32 16.20
N GLY A 594 6.47 28.59 15.34
CA GLY A 594 5.78 27.34 15.67
C GLY A 594 4.42 27.54 16.33
N GLN A 595 3.86 26.50 16.93
CA GLN A 595 2.59 26.50 17.65
C GLN A 595 2.80 26.23 19.15
N HIS A 596 1.92 26.74 19.98
CA HIS A 596 1.99 26.47 21.41
C HIS A 596 1.57 25.01 21.69
N VAL A 597 2.33 24.29 22.48
CA VAL A 597 2.10 22.86 22.77
C VAL A 597 0.73 22.58 23.41
N ALA A 598 0.13 23.53 24.09
CA ALA A 598 -1.22 23.45 24.63
C ALA A 598 -2.29 23.30 23.51
N ASN A 599 -1.99 23.66 22.27
CA ASN A 599 -2.86 23.40 21.11
C ASN A 599 -2.72 21.97 20.57
N LEU A 600 -1.63 21.31 20.90
CA LEU A 600 -1.30 19.93 20.44
C LEU A 600 -1.59 18.89 21.54
N LEU A 601 -1.34 19.28 22.80
CA LEU A 601 -1.44 18.43 23.97
C LEU A 601 -2.46 19.04 24.93
N ALA A 602 -3.29 18.23 25.55
CA ALA A 602 -4.33 18.67 26.48
C ALA A 602 -3.74 19.06 27.85
N PHE A 603 -2.85 20.07 27.87
CA PHE A 603 -2.30 20.61 29.12
C PHE A 603 -3.40 21.19 29.99
N GLN A 604 -3.25 21.00 31.30
CA GLN A 604 -4.12 21.65 32.27
C GLN A 604 -3.76 23.12 32.45
N PRO A 605 -4.68 23.96 32.92
CA PRO A 605 -4.36 25.36 33.23
C PRO A 605 -3.13 25.44 34.17
N GLU A 606 -2.23 26.35 33.84
CA GLU A 606 -0.97 26.63 34.59
C GLU A 606 0.15 25.60 34.46
N GLU A 607 -0.05 24.47 33.75
CA GLU A 607 1.04 23.53 33.45
C GLU A 607 2.08 24.18 32.51
N ARG A 608 3.36 24.05 32.87
CA ARG A 608 4.50 24.47 32.04
C ARG A 608 5.39 23.27 31.79
N ILE A 609 6.15 23.30 30.68
CA ILE A 609 7.15 22.27 30.38
C ILE A 609 8.27 22.37 31.40
N ALA A 610 8.52 21.26 32.11
CA ALA A 610 9.67 21.12 33.01
C ALA A 610 10.85 20.49 32.26
N GLN A 611 10.60 19.46 31.48
CA GLN A 611 11.60 18.72 30.71
C GLN A 611 10.99 18.08 29.48
N VAL A 612 11.81 17.94 28.44
CA VAL A 612 11.44 17.20 27.22
C VAL A 612 12.48 16.11 26.98
N ILE A 613 12.03 14.90 26.65
CA ILE A 613 12.89 13.75 26.37
C ILE A 613 12.42 13.13 25.06
N GLN A 614 13.34 12.93 24.14
CA GLN A 614 13.13 12.17 22.91
C GLN A 614 13.53 10.71 23.15
N ILE A 615 12.69 9.76 22.67
CA ILE A 615 12.96 8.33 22.66
C ILE A 615 12.48 7.73 21.32
N ARG A 616 13.22 6.73 20.84
CA ARG A 616 12.80 5.93 19.67
C ARG A 616 11.75 4.89 20.08
N SER A 617 11.99 4.29 21.24
CA SER A 617 11.15 3.25 21.83
C SER A 617 11.16 3.36 23.35
N TYR A 618 10.14 2.82 24.01
CA TYR A 618 10.10 2.69 25.48
C TYR A 618 11.11 1.65 26.02
N THR A 619 11.92 1.05 25.15
CA THR A 619 13.05 0.16 25.48
C THR A 619 14.42 0.82 25.37
N ASP A 620 14.52 2.09 24.97
CA ASP A 620 15.78 2.82 24.75
C ASP A 620 16.62 2.94 26.04
N ALA A 621 15.95 2.97 27.17
CA ALA A 621 16.60 2.89 28.50
C ALA A 621 15.73 2.07 29.45
N PRO A 622 16.33 1.37 30.42
CA PRO A 622 15.54 0.59 31.39
C PRO A 622 14.72 1.47 32.32
N TYR A 623 15.21 2.68 32.64
CA TYR A 623 14.61 3.54 33.66
C TYR A 623 14.58 5.01 33.23
N LEU A 624 13.61 5.72 33.81
CA LEU A 624 13.48 7.16 33.84
C LEU A 624 13.60 7.63 35.30
N VAL A 625 14.43 8.63 35.56
CA VAL A 625 14.54 9.29 36.87
C VAL A 625 13.94 10.69 36.79
N LEU A 626 13.08 11.01 37.72
CA LEU A 626 12.40 12.29 37.91
C LEU A 626 12.95 12.95 39.17
N ALA A 627 13.11 14.28 39.17
CA ALA A 627 13.54 15.04 40.33
C ALA A 627 12.65 16.27 40.54
N THR A 628 12.27 16.56 41.79
CA THR A 628 11.44 17.68 42.20
C THR A 628 12.27 18.83 42.77
N ARG A 629 11.69 20.02 42.80
CA ARG A 629 12.27 21.26 43.36
C ARG A 629 12.68 21.09 44.83
N ASN A 630 11.90 20.29 45.58
CA ASN A 630 12.20 20.04 47.00
C ASN A 630 13.20 18.89 47.20
N GLY A 631 13.85 18.40 46.13
CA GLY A 631 14.93 17.40 46.16
C GLY A 631 14.48 15.98 46.31
N LEU A 632 13.22 15.64 45.99
CA LEU A 632 12.78 14.28 45.88
C LEU A 632 13.25 13.70 44.52
N VAL A 633 13.60 12.45 44.50
CA VAL A 633 13.95 11.70 43.27
C VAL A 633 13.15 10.41 43.19
N LYS A 634 12.83 10.00 41.96
CA LYS A 634 12.07 8.81 41.69
C LYS A 634 12.59 8.10 40.46
N LYS A 635 12.91 6.81 40.59
CA LYS A 635 13.26 5.94 39.45
C LYS A 635 12.06 5.07 39.10
N THR A 636 11.64 5.06 37.84
CA THR A 636 10.52 4.27 37.33
C THR A 636 10.95 3.60 36.03
N LYS A 637 10.44 2.40 35.72
CA LYS A 637 10.68 1.77 34.42
C LYS A 637 10.17 2.65 33.30
N LEU A 638 10.96 2.81 32.23
CA LEU A 638 10.52 3.64 31.09
C LEU A 638 9.25 3.10 30.45
N SER A 639 9.11 1.75 30.40
CA SER A 639 7.89 1.08 29.88
C SER A 639 6.61 1.43 30.61
N ASP A 640 6.67 1.86 31.92
CA ASP A 640 5.49 2.24 32.69
C ASP A 640 4.86 3.56 32.16
N PHE A 641 5.57 4.30 31.34
CA PHE A 641 5.10 5.56 30.71
C PHE A 641 4.42 5.36 29.36
N GLU A 642 4.40 4.14 28.84
CA GLU A 642 3.67 3.80 27.63
C GLU A 642 2.16 3.88 27.89
N SER A 643 1.46 4.80 27.24
CA SER A 643 0.03 5.02 27.45
C SER A 643 -0.60 5.72 26.26
N ASN A 644 -1.79 5.27 25.85
CA ASN A 644 -2.56 5.85 24.75
C ASN A 644 -3.49 7.00 25.20
N ARG A 645 -3.38 7.48 26.44
CA ARG A 645 -4.25 8.54 26.97
C ARG A 645 -3.81 9.92 26.49
N SER A 646 -4.66 10.59 25.71
CA SER A 646 -4.43 11.96 25.19
C SER A 646 -4.34 13.04 26.28
N GLY A 647 -5.02 12.83 27.42
CA GLY A 647 -5.02 13.77 28.55
C GLY A 647 -3.78 13.69 29.45
N GLY A 648 -2.70 13.04 29.01
CA GLY A 648 -1.48 12.81 29.77
C GLY A 648 -1.70 11.87 30.98
N ILE A 649 -0.60 11.45 31.58
CA ILE A 649 -0.60 10.57 32.74
C ILE A 649 0.25 11.14 33.86
N VAL A 650 -0.07 10.78 35.10
CA VAL A 650 0.74 11.15 36.27
C VAL A 650 2.09 10.49 36.16
N ALA A 651 3.16 11.28 36.10
CA ALA A 651 4.54 10.83 36.09
C ALA A 651 5.12 10.74 37.51
N ILE A 652 4.73 11.65 38.40
CA ILE A 652 5.10 11.67 39.82
C ILE A 652 3.98 12.38 40.61
N ASN A 653 3.63 11.87 41.77
CA ASN A 653 2.74 12.59 42.71
C ASN A 653 3.56 13.61 43.49
N LEU A 654 3.34 14.90 43.19
CA LEU A 654 3.99 15.99 43.85
C LEU A 654 3.37 16.26 45.25
N ARG A 655 4.18 16.69 46.17
CA ARG A 655 3.71 17.23 47.47
C ARG A 655 3.22 18.65 47.29
N ASP A 656 2.43 19.14 48.25
CA ASP A 656 1.95 20.51 48.18
C ASP A 656 3.09 21.53 48.08
N GLY A 657 3.03 22.39 47.10
CA GLY A 657 4.03 23.43 46.82
C GLY A 657 5.34 22.91 46.18
N ASP A 658 5.39 21.67 45.71
CA ASP A 658 6.53 21.11 44.98
C ASP A 658 6.28 21.14 43.46
N GLU A 659 7.35 21.17 42.68
CA GLU A 659 7.32 21.17 41.20
C GLU A 659 8.33 20.15 40.67
N LEU A 660 8.01 19.55 39.52
CA LEU A 660 8.97 18.74 38.77
C LEU A 660 10.00 19.68 38.12
N VAL A 661 11.29 19.40 38.29
CA VAL A 661 12.41 20.18 37.75
C VAL A 661 13.13 19.46 36.62
N GLY A 662 13.28 18.16 36.70
CA GLY A 662 14.05 17.41 35.73
C GLY A 662 13.59 15.95 35.55
N ALA A 663 13.86 15.44 34.38
CA ALA A 663 13.68 14.04 33.99
C ALA A 663 14.87 13.60 33.14
N VAL A 664 15.44 12.41 33.42
CA VAL A 664 16.58 11.86 32.66
C VAL A 664 16.38 10.35 32.48
N LEU A 665 16.80 9.86 31.31
CA LEU A 665 16.93 8.43 31.06
C LEU A 665 18.18 7.91 31.77
N CYS A 666 18.13 6.75 32.39
CA CYS A 666 19.29 6.13 33.00
C CYS A 666 19.22 4.59 32.99
N SER A 667 20.37 3.97 33.14
CA SER A 667 20.56 2.55 33.45
C SER A 667 20.70 2.35 34.99
N ALA A 668 20.72 1.10 35.42
CA ALA A 668 20.97 0.79 36.82
C ALA A 668 22.41 1.10 37.27
N ASP A 669 23.35 1.15 36.32
CA ASP A 669 24.79 1.35 36.58
C ASP A 669 25.22 2.82 36.51
N ASP A 670 24.30 3.72 36.16
CA ASP A 670 24.59 5.15 36.08
C ASP A 670 24.65 5.79 37.44
N ASP A 671 25.47 6.87 37.55
CA ASP A 671 25.45 7.79 38.68
C ASP A 671 24.64 9.05 38.34
N LEU A 672 23.90 9.52 39.31
CA LEU A 672 23.10 10.75 39.24
C LEU A 672 23.76 11.88 40.00
N LEU A 673 23.77 13.08 39.39
CA LEU A 673 24.30 14.30 40.00
C LEU A 673 23.18 15.33 40.11
N LEU A 674 22.82 15.67 41.34
CA LEU A 674 21.86 16.71 41.66
C LEU A 674 22.63 17.99 42.03
N VAL A 675 22.16 19.14 41.55
CA VAL A 675 22.79 20.43 41.84
C VAL A 675 21.71 21.40 42.32
N SER A 676 22.02 22.13 43.46
CA SER A 676 21.11 23.14 44.04
C SER A 676 21.40 24.54 43.53
N ALA A 677 20.43 25.45 43.65
CA ALA A 677 20.55 26.83 43.22
C ALA A 677 21.63 27.62 44.03
N ASN A 678 21.87 27.27 45.26
CA ASN A 678 22.92 27.86 46.10
C ASN A 678 24.28 27.16 45.98
N GLY A 679 24.43 26.24 45.01
CA GLY A 679 25.75 25.69 44.64
C GLY A 679 26.18 24.47 45.43
N GLN A 680 25.28 23.73 46.04
CA GLN A 680 25.55 22.39 46.58
C GLN A 680 25.30 21.31 45.50
N SER A 681 25.99 20.20 45.57
CA SER A 681 25.79 19.06 44.70
C SER A 681 25.96 17.74 45.42
N ILE A 682 25.18 16.73 44.99
CA ILE A 682 25.31 15.34 45.48
C ILE A 682 25.30 14.38 44.31
N ARG A 683 26.32 13.50 44.32
CA ARG A 683 26.42 12.38 43.36
C ARG A 683 26.12 11.08 44.08
N PHE A 684 25.23 10.26 43.54
CA PHE A 684 24.88 8.93 44.05
C PHE A 684 24.53 7.98 42.93
N SER A 685 24.65 6.67 43.19
CA SER A 685 24.40 5.64 42.20
C SER A 685 22.87 5.43 41.99
N ALA A 686 22.49 5.11 40.75
CA ALA A 686 21.14 4.76 40.39
C ALA A 686 20.82 3.26 40.52
N THR A 687 21.73 2.45 41.17
CA THR A 687 21.48 1.03 41.39
C THR A 687 20.17 0.79 42.14
N ASP A 688 19.62 -0.40 42.03
CA ASP A 688 18.35 -0.74 42.72
C ASP A 688 18.45 -0.72 44.23
N GLU A 689 19.66 -0.88 44.79
CA GLU A 689 19.91 -0.71 46.23
C GLU A 689 19.89 0.75 46.66
N ALA A 690 20.51 1.63 45.89
CA ALA A 690 20.59 3.06 46.21
C ALA A 690 19.33 3.79 45.86
N LEU A 691 18.69 3.47 44.76
CA LEU A 691 17.43 4.07 44.26
C LEU A 691 16.53 2.98 43.69
N ARG A 692 15.68 2.37 44.55
CA ARG A 692 14.77 1.30 44.14
C ARG A 692 13.76 1.82 43.11
N PRO A 693 13.48 1.05 42.02
CA PRO A 693 12.42 1.39 41.10
C PRO A 693 11.05 1.46 41.81
N MET A 694 10.27 2.46 41.46
CA MET A 694 8.96 2.74 42.04
C MET A 694 7.90 2.87 40.96
N GLY A 695 6.66 2.58 41.30
CA GLY A 695 5.54 2.77 40.38
C GLY A 695 5.33 4.25 40.02
N ARG A 696 4.71 4.48 38.87
CA ARG A 696 4.52 5.80 38.27
C ARG A 696 3.83 6.81 39.20
N ALA A 697 2.79 6.42 39.91
CA ALA A 697 1.98 7.30 40.77
C ALA A 697 2.50 7.37 42.22
N THR A 698 3.80 7.43 42.41
CA THR A 698 4.43 7.65 43.74
C THR A 698 5.15 9.00 43.82
N SER A 699 5.41 9.49 45.05
CA SER A 699 6.06 10.80 45.27
C SER A 699 7.58 10.74 45.26
N GLY A 700 8.19 9.58 45.20
CA GLY A 700 9.64 9.45 45.26
C GLY A 700 10.23 9.48 46.67
N VAL A 701 11.55 9.54 46.74
CA VAL A 701 12.34 9.51 47.98
C VAL A 701 13.32 10.69 48.01
N GLN A 702 13.84 11.02 49.17
CA GLN A 702 14.78 12.14 49.31
C GLN A 702 16.10 11.86 48.55
N GLY A 703 16.36 12.66 47.52
CA GLY A 703 17.62 12.67 46.76
C GLY A 703 18.66 13.60 47.37
N MET A 704 18.25 14.84 47.70
CA MET A 704 19.11 15.88 48.29
C MET A 704 18.32 16.67 49.35
N ARG A 705 18.98 17.01 50.41
CA ARG A 705 18.43 17.96 51.43
C ARG A 705 19.08 19.31 51.28
N PHE A 706 18.29 20.37 51.50
CA PHE A 706 18.74 21.71 51.35
C PHE A 706 18.95 22.45 52.69
N ASN A 707 19.77 23.52 52.64
CA ASN A 707 19.74 24.55 53.66
C ASN A 707 18.55 25.48 53.39
N ALA A 708 18.26 26.36 54.34
CA ALA A 708 17.16 27.33 54.16
C ALA A 708 17.33 28.12 52.85
N ASP A 709 16.22 28.39 52.16
CA ASP A 709 16.12 29.17 50.92
C ASP A 709 16.87 28.57 49.69
N ASP A 710 17.16 27.24 49.69
CA ASP A 710 17.74 26.56 48.57
C ASP A 710 16.75 25.56 47.96
N TYR A 711 16.95 25.20 46.69
CA TYR A 711 16.12 24.27 45.95
C TYR A 711 16.93 23.55 44.88
N LEU A 712 16.41 22.44 44.37
CA LEU A 712 17.04 21.71 43.29
C LEU A 712 16.95 22.50 41.97
N LEU A 713 18.10 22.71 41.34
CA LEU A 713 18.24 23.38 40.06
C LEU A 713 18.30 22.43 38.87
N SER A 714 19.05 21.32 39.00
CA SER A 714 19.24 20.37 37.88
C SER A 714 19.46 18.95 38.37
N LEU A 715 19.08 18.00 37.52
CA LEU A 715 19.34 16.57 37.58
C LEU A 715 20.11 16.17 36.34
N ASN A 716 21.26 15.48 36.52
CA ASN A 716 22.13 15.04 35.43
C ASN A 716 22.53 13.58 35.63
N VAL A 717 22.80 12.87 34.53
CA VAL A 717 23.48 11.57 34.53
C VAL A 717 24.97 11.82 34.34
N VAL A 718 25.75 11.21 35.19
CA VAL A 718 27.22 11.35 35.19
C VAL A 718 27.81 10.50 34.08
N ARG A 719 28.76 11.08 33.33
CA ARG A 719 29.58 10.37 32.36
C ARG A 719 31.07 10.57 32.67
N GLU A 720 31.85 9.53 32.64
CA GLU A 720 33.28 9.61 32.87
C GLU A 720 33.98 10.49 31.83
N GLY A 721 35.03 11.21 32.25
CA GLY A 721 35.76 12.11 31.37
C GLY A 721 35.09 13.43 31.05
N THR A 722 33.92 13.72 31.64
CA THR A 722 33.14 14.96 31.41
C THR A 722 33.35 16.00 32.51
N TYR A 723 32.73 17.14 32.33
CA TYR A 723 32.79 18.27 33.32
C TYR A 723 31.37 18.69 33.68
N LEU A 724 31.20 19.10 34.95
CA LEU A 724 30.01 19.87 35.34
C LEU A 724 30.28 21.34 35.06
N LEU A 725 29.58 21.91 34.11
CA LEU A 725 29.55 23.35 33.82
C LEU A 725 28.41 23.99 34.60
N VAL A 726 28.77 24.99 35.42
CA VAL A 726 27.79 25.79 36.21
C VAL A 726 27.92 27.27 35.87
N ALA A 727 26.78 27.98 35.86
CA ALA A 727 26.73 29.41 35.60
C ALA A 727 25.80 30.12 36.59
N THR A 728 26.18 31.36 36.98
CA THR A 728 25.42 32.20 37.91
C THR A 728 24.65 33.27 37.18
N SER A 729 23.60 33.83 37.82
CA SER A 729 22.79 34.92 37.28
C SER A 729 23.58 36.19 36.99
N GLY A 730 24.76 36.38 37.65
CA GLY A 730 25.68 37.49 37.36
C GLY A 730 26.63 37.25 36.20
N GLY A 731 26.44 36.20 35.38
CA GLY A 731 27.24 35.96 34.18
C GLY A 731 28.59 35.34 34.43
N TYR A 732 28.82 34.65 35.55
CA TYR A 732 30.03 33.92 35.86
C TYR A 732 29.81 32.42 35.69
N ALA A 733 30.80 31.69 35.13
CA ALA A 733 30.75 30.28 34.96
C ALA A 733 32.09 29.60 35.24
N LYS A 734 32.04 28.30 35.43
CA LYS A 734 33.22 27.42 35.46
C LYS A 734 32.79 26.02 35.04
N ARG A 735 33.79 25.24 34.65
CA ARG A 735 33.66 23.78 34.50
C ARG A 735 34.57 23.05 35.47
N THR A 736 34.05 22.04 36.14
CA THR A 736 34.77 21.20 37.10
C THR A 736 34.75 19.77 36.68
N ALA A 737 35.87 19.08 36.72
CA ALA A 737 35.95 17.68 36.33
C ALA A 737 35.02 16.82 37.20
N ILE A 738 34.33 15.87 36.57
CA ILE A 738 33.32 15.04 37.25
C ILE A 738 33.90 14.15 38.33
N GLU A 739 35.20 13.84 38.23
CA GLU A 739 35.94 13.05 39.18
C GLU A 739 36.13 13.77 40.52
N GLU A 740 35.99 15.10 40.55
CA GLU A 740 35.98 15.90 41.78
C GLU A 740 34.71 15.74 42.61
N TYR A 741 33.70 15.04 42.10
CA TYR A 741 32.42 14.78 42.75
C TYR A 741 32.35 13.31 43.20
N PRO A 742 32.80 13.00 44.43
CA PRO A 742 32.75 11.63 44.95
C PRO A 742 31.31 11.15 45.10
N ALA A 743 31.08 9.85 44.81
CA ALA A 743 29.79 9.22 45.07
C ALA A 743 29.49 9.21 46.56
N GLN A 744 28.25 9.52 46.94
CA GLN A 744 27.80 9.62 48.33
C GLN A 744 26.49 8.82 48.50
N GLY A 745 26.08 8.64 49.74
CA GLY A 745 24.74 8.14 50.04
C GLY A 745 23.64 9.15 49.67
N ARG A 746 22.52 8.72 49.08
CA ARG A 746 21.35 9.53 48.74
C ARG A 746 20.79 10.25 49.99
N GLY A 747 20.22 11.46 49.80
CA GLY A 747 19.51 12.23 50.84
C GLY A 747 20.41 13.04 51.77
N GLY A 748 21.68 13.20 51.43
CA GLY A 748 22.62 14.13 52.12
C GLY A 748 22.42 15.57 51.65
N LYS A 749 23.19 16.53 52.28
CA LYS A 749 23.24 17.94 51.84
C LYS A 749 24.24 18.11 50.68
N GLY A 750 25.01 17.06 50.34
CA GLY A 750 26.02 17.11 49.29
C GLY A 750 27.25 17.94 49.65
N ILE A 751 28.01 18.31 48.64
CA ILE A 751 29.25 19.07 48.71
C ILE A 751 29.15 20.32 47.86
N LEU A 752 29.99 21.29 48.23
CA LEU A 752 30.00 22.58 47.53
C LEU A 752 30.53 22.36 46.09
N THR A 753 29.80 22.83 45.11
CA THR A 753 30.17 22.87 43.70
C THR A 753 30.70 24.20 43.23
N ILE A 754 30.20 25.30 43.83
CA ILE A 754 30.71 26.65 43.60
C ILE A 754 30.62 27.46 44.91
N GLN A 755 31.60 28.30 45.20
CA GLN A 755 31.50 29.21 46.35
C GLN A 755 30.53 30.30 46.05
N TYR A 756 29.41 30.34 46.82
CA TYR A 756 28.37 31.34 46.70
C TYR A 756 28.92 32.75 46.98
N ASP A 757 28.55 33.70 46.13
CA ASP A 757 28.87 35.10 46.30
C ASP A 757 27.65 35.93 45.88
N ALA A 758 27.03 36.64 46.84
CA ALA A 758 25.81 37.41 46.61
C ALA A 758 25.92 38.40 45.44
N ARG A 759 27.13 38.91 45.17
CA ARG A 759 27.42 39.81 44.05
C ARG A 759 27.42 39.13 42.69
N ARG A 760 27.53 37.81 42.65
CA ARG A 760 27.56 36.99 41.44
C ARG A 760 26.23 36.27 41.18
N GLY A 761 25.31 36.31 42.13
CA GLY A 761 23.99 35.71 42.07
C GLY A 761 23.98 34.21 42.33
N LYS A 762 22.79 33.62 42.28
CA LYS A 762 22.53 32.17 42.37
C LYS A 762 22.87 31.45 41.08
N LEU A 763 23.05 30.16 41.13
CA LEU A 763 23.15 29.32 39.91
C LEU A 763 21.84 29.40 39.14
N VAL A 764 21.98 29.48 37.81
CA VAL A 764 20.88 29.49 36.87
C VAL A 764 20.90 28.30 35.93
N GLY A 765 22.01 27.51 35.96
CA GLY A 765 22.14 26.27 35.22
C GLY A 765 23.35 25.46 35.64
N ALA A 766 23.22 24.15 35.52
CA ALA A 766 24.27 23.16 35.73
C ALA A 766 24.09 22.00 34.71
N LEU A 767 25.09 21.83 33.86
CA LEU A 767 25.08 20.90 32.74
C LEU A 767 26.31 20.02 32.72
N ILE A 768 26.15 18.73 32.35
CA ILE A 768 27.28 17.87 32.02
C ILE A 768 27.72 18.16 30.59
N VAL A 769 29.02 18.47 30.41
CA VAL A 769 29.61 18.82 29.12
C VAL A 769 30.96 18.11 28.95
N ASP A 770 31.35 17.85 27.72
CA ASP A 770 32.70 17.48 27.31
C ASP A 770 33.46 18.70 26.76
N ASP A 771 34.72 18.55 26.37
CA ASP A 771 35.53 19.65 25.83
C ASP A 771 34.99 20.21 24.49
N ASP A 772 34.31 19.42 23.70
CA ASP A 772 33.80 19.77 22.38
C ASP A 772 32.33 20.30 22.45
N SER A 773 31.65 20.12 23.57
CA SER A 773 30.31 20.62 23.77
C SER A 773 30.21 22.12 23.58
N GLU A 774 29.18 22.57 22.88
CA GLU A 774 28.83 23.97 22.79
C GLU A 774 27.68 24.32 23.72
N VAL A 775 27.76 25.48 24.34
CA VAL A 775 26.77 25.95 25.32
C VAL A 775 26.24 27.31 24.91
N TYR A 776 24.93 27.45 24.99
CA TYR A 776 24.24 28.74 24.90
C TYR A 776 24.07 29.34 26.28
N ALA A 777 24.42 30.64 26.44
CA ALA A 777 24.12 31.41 27.60
C ALA A 777 23.10 32.51 27.22
N ILE A 778 22.03 32.65 28.00
CA ILE A 778 20.83 33.38 27.64
C ILE A 778 20.55 34.41 28.70
N THR A 779 20.38 35.69 28.30
CA THR A 779 20.15 36.82 29.20
C THR A 779 18.70 37.24 29.30
N SER A 780 18.36 38.00 30.35
CA SER A 780 17.01 38.56 30.55
C SER A 780 16.61 39.55 29.47
N SER A 781 17.57 40.19 28.78
CA SER A 781 17.32 41.05 27.63
C SER A 781 17.13 40.31 26.30
N GLY A 782 17.13 38.97 26.30
CA GLY A 782 17.02 38.14 25.08
C GLY A 782 18.33 37.97 24.33
N GLY A 783 19.47 38.43 24.89
CA GLY A 783 20.79 38.17 24.34
C GLY A 783 21.19 36.69 24.47
N VAL A 784 21.70 36.10 23.39
CA VAL A 784 22.20 34.70 23.37
C VAL A 784 23.66 34.70 22.95
N ILE A 785 24.52 34.08 23.77
CA ILE A 785 25.92 33.86 23.44
C ILE A 785 26.13 32.35 23.30
N ARG A 786 26.76 31.92 22.17
CA ARG A 786 27.26 30.58 21.94
C ARG A 786 28.74 30.51 22.28
N THR A 787 29.14 29.59 23.13
CA THR A 787 30.52 29.36 23.49
C THR A 787 30.86 27.89 23.59
N ALA A 788 32.07 27.49 23.17
CA ALA A 788 32.52 26.12 23.38
C ALA A 788 32.84 25.87 24.85
N ALA A 789 32.46 24.74 25.41
CA ALA A 789 32.69 24.41 26.83
C ALA A 789 34.18 24.50 27.20
N ARG A 790 35.10 24.15 26.28
CA ARG A 790 36.56 24.27 26.47
C ARG A 790 37.02 25.72 26.72
N GLN A 791 36.28 26.75 26.32
CA GLN A 791 36.60 28.14 26.56
C GLN A 791 36.24 28.59 27.98
N VAL A 792 35.35 27.83 28.64
CA VAL A 792 35.03 28.07 30.06
C VAL A 792 36.16 27.43 30.89
N ARG A 793 36.76 28.24 31.78
CA ARG A 793 37.92 27.83 32.58
C ARG A 793 37.61 26.58 33.42
N LYS A 794 38.47 25.56 33.30
CA LYS A 794 38.51 24.40 34.23
C LYS A 794 38.99 24.90 35.61
N ALA A 795 38.20 24.63 36.64
CA ALA A 795 38.50 25.09 38.01
C ALA A 795 37.89 24.15 39.03
N GLY A 796 38.53 24.05 40.18
CA GLY A 796 38.09 23.19 41.28
C GLY A 796 36.75 23.63 41.88
N ARG A 797 36.11 22.75 42.62
CA ARG A 797 34.75 22.90 43.17
C ARG A 797 34.60 24.16 44.05
N GLN A 798 35.59 24.51 44.88
CA GLN A 798 35.52 25.61 45.85
C GLN A 798 35.81 27.00 45.24
N THR A 799 35.86 27.16 43.93
CA THR A 799 36.16 28.43 43.28
C THR A 799 34.87 29.18 42.91
N LYS A 800 34.96 30.47 42.68
CA LYS A 800 33.83 31.36 42.35
C LYS A 800 33.50 31.45 40.84
N GLY A 801 34.25 30.74 39.99
CA GLY A 801 34.14 30.86 38.54
C GLY A 801 34.76 32.09 37.92
N VAL A 802 34.73 32.19 36.60
CA VAL A 802 35.21 33.33 35.80
C VAL A 802 34.06 33.91 35.03
N ARG A 803 34.23 35.16 34.53
CA ARG A 803 33.21 35.83 33.73
C ARG A 803 33.02 35.08 32.40
N LEU A 804 31.81 34.62 32.16
CA LEU A 804 31.36 33.97 30.93
C LEU A 804 30.94 35.01 29.89
N MET A 805 30.26 36.05 30.36
CA MET A 805 29.74 37.12 29.49
C MET A 805 29.68 38.44 30.26
N ASN A 806 29.71 39.55 29.53
CA ASN A 806 29.44 40.86 30.07
C ASN A 806 27.96 41.14 29.96
N LEU A 807 27.30 41.31 31.10
CA LEU A 807 25.92 41.68 31.19
C LEU A 807 25.78 43.19 31.12
N GLY A 808 24.72 43.70 30.44
CA GLY A 808 24.33 45.11 30.46
C GLY A 808 23.84 45.56 31.86
N GLU A 809 23.65 46.86 32.07
CA GLU A 809 23.13 47.37 33.32
C GLU A 809 21.68 46.90 33.55
N GLY A 810 21.44 46.16 34.65
CA GLY A 810 20.15 45.54 34.96
C GLY A 810 19.88 44.21 34.28
N ASP A 811 20.80 43.71 33.44
CA ASP A 811 20.66 42.41 32.78
C ASP A 811 21.17 41.28 33.66
N THR A 812 20.56 40.11 33.54
CA THR A 812 20.93 38.87 34.27
C THR A 812 21.01 37.69 33.33
N LEU A 813 21.87 36.71 33.63
CA LEU A 813 21.85 35.41 32.95
C LEU A 813 20.62 34.62 33.46
N LEU A 814 19.77 34.14 32.55
CA LEU A 814 18.57 33.40 32.90
C LEU A 814 18.79 31.89 32.84
N ALA A 815 19.53 31.41 31.84
CA ALA A 815 19.74 30.00 31.65
C ALA A 815 21.00 29.69 30.84
N ILE A 816 21.46 28.46 30.95
CA ILE A 816 22.43 27.85 30.04
C ILE A 816 21.83 26.57 29.44
N ALA A 817 22.08 26.32 28.17
CA ALA A 817 21.64 25.12 27.47
C ALA A 817 22.78 24.52 26.65
N ARG A 818 22.82 23.20 26.53
CA ARG A 818 23.78 22.49 25.66
C ARG A 818 23.29 22.55 24.22
N ASN A 819 24.20 22.81 23.29
CA ASN A 819 23.88 22.66 21.87
C ASN A 819 23.82 21.17 21.54
N ALA A 820 22.68 20.69 21.07
CA ALA A 820 22.49 19.28 20.73
C ALA A 820 22.89 18.95 19.28
N GLU A 821 23.24 19.96 18.46
CA GLU A 821 23.59 19.75 17.04
C GLU A 821 24.83 18.84 16.84
N GLU A 822 25.73 18.73 17.83
CA GLU A 822 26.94 17.93 17.70
C GLU A 822 26.80 16.48 18.24
N ALA A 823 25.77 16.17 18.98
CA ALA A 823 25.59 14.81 19.54
C ALA A 823 25.01 13.80 18.51
N GLY A 824 24.57 14.25 17.34
CA GLY A 824 23.97 13.41 16.28
C GLY A 824 24.90 13.00 15.15
N VAL A 825 26.17 13.41 15.15
CA VAL A 825 27.11 13.15 14.03
C VAL A 825 28.14 12.04 14.34
N ALA A 826 28.12 11.45 15.52
CA ALA A 826 29.19 10.51 15.97
C ALA A 826 28.87 9.01 15.87
N ASP A 827 27.76 8.57 15.28
CA ASP A 827 27.48 7.13 15.06
C ASP A 827 27.00 6.85 13.63
N GLY A 828 27.89 7.01 12.68
CA GLY A 828 27.71 6.66 11.27
C GLY A 828 29.05 6.45 10.59
N GLU A 829 29.93 5.64 11.17
CA GLU A 829 31.14 5.16 10.50
C GLU A 829 30.86 3.81 9.81
N ASP A 830 30.93 3.89 8.50
CA ASP A 830 31.58 2.99 7.56
C ASP A 830 31.57 1.47 7.85
N ASP A 831 30.75 0.77 7.10
CA ASP A 831 31.18 -0.51 6.52
C ASP A 831 30.95 -0.49 4.99
N ALA A 832 31.86 0.17 4.28
CA ALA A 832 32.07 0.04 2.86
C ALA A 832 33.33 -0.82 2.66
N GLY A 833 33.12 -2.12 2.76
CA GLY A 833 34.10 -3.12 2.31
C GLY A 833 34.28 -3.02 0.80
N THR A 834 35.42 -2.48 0.41
CA THR A 834 36.06 -2.64 -0.90
C THR A 834 36.21 -4.12 -1.22
N GLU A 835 35.59 -4.61 -2.27
CA GLU A 835 36.13 -5.71 -3.06
C GLU A 835 36.23 -5.31 -4.53
N THR A 836 37.46 -5.09 -4.92
CA THR A 836 37.96 -5.10 -6.30
C THR A 836 38.02 -6.56 -6.78
N THR A 837 37.39 -6.90 -7.83
CA THR A 837 37.84 -7.43 -9.15
C THR A 837 36.66 -7.67 -10.05
#